data_08606d40f4c9d7c0be45e842c0d82595
#
_entry.id   08606d40f4c9d7c0be45e842c0d82595
#
_cell.length_a   1.000
_cell.length_b   1.000
_cell.length_c   1.000
_cell.angle_alpha   90.00
_cell.angle_beta   90.00
_cell.angle_gamma   90.00
#
_symmetry.space_group_name_H-M   'P 1'
#
loop_
_entity.id
_entity.type
_entity.pdbx_description
1 polymer ?
#
loop_
_entity_poly.entity_id
_entity_poly.type
_entity_poly.pdbx_seq_one_letter_code
_entity_poly.pdbx_strand_id
1 'polypeptide(L)'
;MSEIRIGIIGTGRIATRFMSECDEANNAKVVAIYSHHIESVRFFVEQNKYSDDLLQTEDLEELFSTVDAVYIATPHEYHFTYAKKALEAGKHVLCEKPIALKGEDALELFELARDRRLICMEAIKTAYCPGFAGVLRLIEEGAIGKPYDIEATFTKIGGASGREMWGDYAGSFLELGSYVLLPVAKIHGIDSKQSYVWSVDSVTGCDSYSKVTITYEDVSATVKTGLGVKSEGELIIAGDSGYIRVPSPWWLTSRIEVHHEDPNKVETYESEFAGSGLRYEIREFANKVDGMNKIKAGIAPVNVTDGEAWSELMSSASLTAQESIWMAFQMEVFMASRAEKTVANDDNYNEVAKNQGINLAEPRYWGHRGCSYRYPENTLLAFEAAANVPGITGIEFDVQYTKDKQLVVIHDETVDRTTNGSGYVRDFTLEELQVLEITPSGRDEVFEVPEEQLEDIRREAPSLANVQVGDKLHISSLKEMLDVIAPYCKKNNLLLNIELKNSVYRYEGMEQMVIEMVREYGIEDNVVYSSFNHKSVGLVRDIDPDAETGILDVDELNCIEGMKKYSAVGLHPCCAGMAINSETVKWIMENDIPVRMWTGIEPLYGQSCRMPDVDLRRYALLGVTDIITNAPERYL
;
A
#
# COMPACT_ATOMS: atom_id res chain seq x y z
N MET A 1 -23.19 27.23 12.87
CA MET A 1 -22.11 26.32 13.34
C MET A 1 -20.79 26.91 12.86
N SER A 2 -19.77 26.96 13.69
CA SER A 2 -18.41 27.30 13.21
C SER A 2 -17.88 26.12 12.42
N GLU A 3 -17.27 26.37 11.29
CA GLU A 3 -16.61 25.38 10.45
C GLU A 3 -15.47 24.73 11.24
N ILE A 4 -15.41 23.38 11.28
CA ILE A 4 -14.38 22.64 12.00
C ILE A 4 -13.11 22.58 11.15
N ARG A 5 -11.97 23.00 11.72
CA ARG A 5 -10.66 22.97 11.06
C ARG A 5 -10.04 21.59 11.22
N ILE A 6 -9.87 20.88 10.10
CA ILE A 6 -9.34 19.51 10.07
C ILE A 6 -7.91 19.50 9.52
N GLY A 7 -7.02 18.76 10.19
CA GLY A 7 -5.71 18.37 9.68
C GLY A 7 -5.74 16.93 9.15
N ILE A 8 -5.15 16.70 7.99
CA ILE A 8 -5.02 15.35 7.45
C ILE A 8 -3.65 14.79 7.85
N ILE A 9 -3.62 13.56 8.40
CA ILE A 9 -2.42 12.79 8.66
C ILE A 9 -2.33 11.67 7.62
N GLY A 10 -1.41 11.82 6.64
CA GLY A 10 -1.23 10.92 5.51
C GLY A 10 -1.60 11.56 4.16
N THR A 11 -0.93 11.11 3.10
CA THR A 11 -1.02 11.67 1.73
C THR A 11 -1.44 10.62 0.70
N GLY A 12 -2.16 9.58 1.14
CA GLY A 12 -2.61 8.48 0.30
C GLY A 12 -3.88 8.78 -0.50
N ARG A 13 -4.29 7.81 -1.31
CA ARG A 13 -5.48 7.85 -2.17
C ARG A 13 -6.77 8.25 -1.43
N ILE A 14 -6.94 7.82 -0.17
CA ILE A 14 -8.15 8.16 0.59
C ILE A 14 -8.13 9.62 1.06
N ALA A 15 -6.96 10.18 1.35
CA ALA A 15 -6.80 11.59 1.68
C ALA A 15 -7.24 12.50 0.51
N THR A 16 -6.90 12.15 -0.74
CA THR A 16 -7.39 12.86 -1.94
C THR A 16 -8.91 12.89 -2.02
N ARG A 17 -9.56 11.75 -1.75
CA ARG A 17 -11.03 11.67 -1.74
C ARG A 17 -11.64 12.50 -0.60
N PHE A 18 -11.02 12.42 0.58
CA PHE A 18 -11.48 13.18 1.75
C PHE A 18 -11.49 14.69 1.49
N MET A 19 -10.45 15.22 0.87
CA MET A 19 -10.37 16.66 0.52
C MET A 19 -11.60 17.11 -0.27
N SER A 20 -11.89 16.43 -1.39
CA SER A 20 -13.02 16.78 -2.26
C SER A 20 -14.39 16.61 -1.59
N GLU A 21 -14.55 15.64 -0.70
CA GLU A 21 -15.81 15.39 0.02
C GLU A 21 -15.99 16.32 1.23
N CYS A 22 -14.87 16.83 1.80
CA CYS A 22 -14.90 17.79 2.90
C CYS A 22 -15.50 19.13 2.46
N ASP A 23 -15.15 19.61 1.26
CA ASP A 23 -15.74 20.83 0.69
C ASP A 23 -17.27 20.70 0.51
N GLU A 24 -17.76 19.51 0.20
CA GLU A 24 -19.18 19.21 0.03
C GLU A 24 -19.92 18.96 1.35
N ALA A 25 -19.21 18.78 2.44
CA ALA A 25 -19.81 18.56 3.76
C ALA A 25 -20.39 19.85 4.37
N ASN A 26 -19.88 21.04 3.99
CA ASN A 26 -20.35 22.38 4.39
C ASN A 26 -20.23 22.74 5.88
N ASN A 27 -19.60 21.91 6.71
CA ASN A 27 -19.41 22.17 8.15
C ASN A 27 -17.99 21.82 8.65
N ALA A 28 -17.09 21.48 7.73
CA ALA A 28 -15.70 21.17 7.99
C ALA A 28 -14.81 21.68 6.86
N LYS A 29 -13.55 22.01 7.17
CA LYS A 29 -12.56 22.46 6.20
C LYS A 29 -11.20 21.87 6.54
N VAL A 30 -10.51 21.34 5.53
CA VAL A 30 -9.11 20.97 5.67
C VAL A 30 -8.24 22.23 5.63
N VAL A 31 -7.38 22.38 6.65
CA VAL A 31 -6.50 23.56 6.80
C VAL A 31 -5.02 23.17 6.91
N ALA A 32 -4.72 21.88 7.10
CA ALA A 32 -3.36 21.39 7.27
C ALA A 32 -3.20 19.95 6.77
N ILE A 33 -2.02 19.61 6.29
CA ILE A 33 -1.65 18.25 5.86
C ILE A 33 -0.29 17.90 6.44
N TYR A 34 -0.21 16.71 7.01
CA TYR A 34 1.00 16.14 7.61
C TYR A 34 1.40 14.82 6.93
N SER A 35 2.69 14.65 6.74
CA SER A 35 3.34 13.36 6.51
C SER A 35 4.72 13.37 7.17
N HIS A 36 5.30 12.19 7.43
CA HIS A 36 6.68 12.06 7.93
C HIS A 36 7.73 12.72 7.02
N HIS A 37 7.41 12.89 5.75
CA HIS A 37 8.28 13.49 4.75
C HIS A 37 7.56 14.68 4.13
N ILE A 38 8.11 15.87 4.28
CA ILE A 38 7.51 17.11 3.75
C ILE A 38 7.33 17.04 2.22
N GLU A 39 8.22 16.38 1.51
CA GLU A 39 8.12 16.22 0.06
C GLU A 39 6.87 15.42 -0.36
N SER A 40 6.47 14.43 0.44
CA SER A 40 5.21 13.71 0.21
C SER A 40 3.99 14.62 0.32
N VAL A 41 4.05 15.60 1.24
CA VAL A 41 2.98 16.60 1.40
C VAL A 41 2.97 17.56 0.22
N ARG A 42 4.12 18.09 -0.17
CA ARG A 42 4.27 19.01 -1.32
C ARG A 42 3.80 18.34 -2.61
N PHE A 43 4.26 17.12 -2.87
CA PHE A 43 3.82 16.33 -4.03
C PHE A 43 2.29 16.11 -4.03
N PHE A 44 1.73 15.74 -2.87
CA PHE A 44 0.28 15.54 -2.73
C PHE A 44 -0.51 16.80 -3.04
N VAL A 45 -0.09 17.96 -2.52
CA VAL A 45 -0.74 19.26 -2.74
C VAL A 45 -0.63 19.66 -4.22
N GLU A 46 0.53 19.54 -4.82
CA GLU A 46 0.79 19.89 -6.23
C GLU A 46 -0.01 19.00 -7.20
N GLN A 47 0.06 17.68 -7.04
CA GLN A 47 -0.64 16.72 -7.90
C GLN A 47 -2.16 16.92 -7.89
N ASN A 48 -2.71 17.28 -6.76
CA ASN A 48 -4.15 17.50 -6.61
C ASN A 48 -4.55 18.96 -6.80
N LYS A 49 -3.61 19.87 -7.07
CA LYS A 49 -3.84 21.31 -7.30
C LYS A 49 -4.59 21.97 -6.15
N TYR A 50 -4.25 21.62 -4.92
CA TYR A 50 -4.82 22.25 -3.74
C TYR A 50 -4.23 23.65 -3.51
N SER A 51 -4.92 24.46 -2.67
CA SER A 51 -4.50 25.81 -2.37
C SER A 51 -3.17 25.84 -1.60
N ASP A 52 -2.31 26.80 -1.94
CA ASP A 52 -1.05 27.10 -1.22
C ASP A 52 -1.30 27.63 0.22
N ASP A 53 -2.56 27.96 0.57
CA ASP A 53 -2.92 28.42 1.92
C ASP A 53 -2.99 27.28 2.96
N LEU A 54 -2.87 26.01 2.53
CA LEU A 54 -2.82 24.86 3.44
C LEU A 54 -1.48 24.81 4.17
N LEU A 55 -1.52 24.63 5.48
CA LEU A 55 -0.31 24.29 6.23
C LEU A 55 0.22 22.93 5.75
N GLN A 56 1.44 22.91 5.26
CA GLN A 56 2.17 21.71 4.83
C GLN A 56 3.29 21.46 5.83
N THR A 57 3.22 20.36 6.58
CA THR A 57 4.18 20.14 7.68
C THR A 57 4.55 18.67 7.85
N GLU A 58 5.74 18.43 8.40
CA GLU A 58 6.21 17.14 8.93
C GLU A 58 6.32 17.16 10.47
N ASP A 59 5.89 18.26 11.09
CA ASP A 59 5.83 18.40 12.55
C ASP A 59 4.37 18.26 13.05
N LEU A 60 4.12 17.22 13.87
CA LEU A 60 2.83 16.93 14.47
C LEU A 60 2.38 18.03 15.46
N GLU A 61 3.29 18.64 16.19
CA GLU A 61 2.95 19.70 17.14
C GLU A 61 2.48 20.95 16.39
N GLU A 62 3.12 21.28 15.26
CA GLU A 62 2.67 22.36 14.39
C GLU A 62 1.29 22.07 13.81
N LEU A 63 1.05 20.84 13.32
CA LEU A 63 -0.27 20.40 12.88
C LEU A 63 -1.30 20.59 13.98
N PHE A 64 -1.05 20.01 15.17
CA PHE A 64 -1.99 20.06 16.29
C PHE A 64 -2.28 21.48 16.75
N SER A 65 -1.29 22.39 16.72
CA SER A 65 -1.50 23.80 17.09
C SER A 65 -2.49 24.53 16.16
N THR A 66 -2.63 24.07 14.92
CA THR A 66 -3.39 24.74 13.86
C THR A 66 -4.84 24.26 13.74
N VAL A 67 -5.14 23.01 14.16
CA VAL A 67 -6.42 22.35 13.87
C VAL A 67 -7.29 22.13 15.10
N ASP A 68 -8.58 21.88 14.89
CA ASP A 68 -9.53 21.48 15.93
C ASP A 68 -9.66 19.96 16.00
N ALA A 69 -9.48 19.30 14.86
CA ALA A 69 -9.60 17.86 14.69
C ALA A 69 -8.60 17.33 13.67
N VAL A 70 -8.35 16.02 13.70
CA VAL A 70 -7.54 15.34 12.69
C VAL A 70 -8.33 14.23 11.98
N TYR A 71 -8.05 14.06 10.70
CA TYR A 71 -8.44 12.88 9.92
C TYR A 71 -7.20 12.03 9.68
N ILE A 72 -7.24 10.76 10.13
CA ILE A 72 -6.11 9.84 10.04
C ILE A 72 -6.32 8.93 8.83
N ALA A 73 -5.44 9.06 7.84
CA ALA A 73 -5.46 8.40 6.53
C ALA A 73 -4.14 7.66 6.24
N THR A 74 -3.55 7.12 7.28
CA THR A 74 -2.29 6.35 7.25
C THR A 74 -2.53 4.86 6.97
N PRO A 75 -1.49 4.02 6.85
CA PRO A 75 -1.60 2.57 6.99
C PRO A 75 -2.21 2.12 8.32
N HIS A 76 -2.90 0.97 8.31
CA HIS A 76 -3.70 0.47 9.44
C HIS A 76 -2.91 0.37 10.75
N GLU A 77 -1.64 -0.07 10.68
CA GLU A 77 -0.73 -0.23 11.81
C GLU A 77 -0.39 1.08 12.55
N TYR A 78 -0.61 2.22 11.90
CA TYR A 78 -0.34 3.55 12.49
C TYR A 78 -1.58 4.24 13.04
N HIS A 79 -2.80 3.73 12.77
CA HIS A 79 -4.05 4.36 13.18
C HIS A 79 -4.08 4.62 14.69
N PHE A 80 -3.85 3.60 15.51
CA PHE A 80 -3.81 3.72 16.96
C PHE A 80 -2.81 4.78 17.44
N THR A 81 -1.59 4.73 16.91
CA THR A 81 -0.50 5.63 17.34
C THR A 81 -0.83 7.09 17.10
N TYR A 82 -1.34 7.42 15.89
CA TYR A 82 -1.70 8.80 15.57
C TYR A 82 -2.96 9.25 16.25
N ALA A 83 -3.97 8.38 16.38
CA ALA A 83 -5.20 8.69 17.09
C ALA A 83 -4.91 9.02 18.56
N LYS A 84 -4.09 8.21 19.24
CA LYS A 84 -3.67 8.43 20.62
C LYS A 84 -2.94 9.75 20.79
N LYS A 85 -1.92 10.05 19.97
CA LYS A 85 -1.18 11.32 20.00
C LYS A 85 -2.12 12.54 19.82
N ALA A 86 -3.06 12.44 18.88
CA ALA A 86 -4.01 13.52 18.62
C ALA A 86 -4.95 13.74 19.82
N LEU A 87 -5.50 12.68 20.41
CA LEU A 87 -6.32 12.76 21.61
C LEU A 87 -5.53 13.31 22.81
N GLU A 88 -4.28 12.89 22.98
CA GLU A 88 -3.38 13.43 24.01
C GLU A 88 -3.09 14.92 23.81
N ALA A 89 -3.00 15.39 22.57
CA ALA A 89 -2.88 16.80 22.21
C ALA A 89 -4.21 17.58 22.29
N GLY A 90 -5.30 16.94 22.74
CA GLY A 90 -6.61 17.57 22.90
C GLY A 90 -7.37 17.80 21.59
N LYS A 91 -7.09 17.02 20.54
CA LYS A 91 -7.76 17.11 19.23
C LYS A 91 -8.82 16.02 19.09
N HIS A 92 -9.92 16.36 18.40
CA HIS A 92 -10.92 15.40 17.98
C HIS A 92 -10.34 14.51 16.86
N VAL A 93 -10.76 13.27 16.77
CA VAL A 93 -10.21 12.26 15.84
C VAL A 93 -11.31 11.65 14.98
N LEU A 94 -11.14 11.72 13.67
CA LEU A 94 -11.80 10.87 12.69
C LEU A 94 -10.73 9.95 12.09
N CYS A 95 -10.80 8.65 12.36
CA CYS A 95 -9.78 7.69 11.96
C CYS A 95 -10.32 6.73 10.91
N GLU A 96 -9.57 6.53 9.82
CA GLU A 96 -9.88 5.49 8.82
C GLU A 96 -10.04 4.11 9.46
N LYS A 97 -10.83 3.30 8.79
CA LYS A 97 -11.09 1.90 9.18
C LYS A 97 -9.88 0.99 8.84
N PRO A 98 -9.64 -0.07 9.63
CA PRO A 98 -10.15 -0.26 10.99
C PRO A 98 -9.53 0.77 11.94
N ILE A 99 -10.29 1.25 12.90
CA ILE A 99 -9.80 2.27 13.86
C ILE A 99 -8.56 1.79 14.62
N ALA A 100 -8.51 0.49 14.90
CA ALA A 100 -7.37 -0.22 15.46
C ALA A 100 -7.39 -1.68 15.02
N LEU A 101 -6.26 -2.37 15.14
CA LEU A 101 -6.11 -3.79 14.80
C LEU A 101 -6.36 -4.73 16.00
N LYS A 102 -6.50 -4.15 17.21
CA LYS A 102 -6.78 -4.88 18.45
C LYS A 102 -7.93 -4.21 19.21
N GLY A 103 -8.74 -5.04 19.85
CA GLY A 103 -9.86 -4.57 20.65
C GLY A 103 -9.44 -3.67 21.80
N GLU A 104 -8.35 -4.02 22.52
CA GLU A 104 -7.80 -3.20 23.63
C GLU A 104 -7.28 -1.84 23.16
N ASP A 105 -6.64 -1.75 21.99
CA ASP A 105 -6.18 -0.48 21.42
C ASP A 105 -7.38 0.45 21.09
N ALA A 106 -8.44 -0.11 20.49
CA ALA A 106 -9.67 0.64 20.25
C ALA A 106 -10.32 1.11 21.55
N LEU A 107 -10.40 0.24 22.57
CA LEU A 107 -10.93 0.58 23.89
C LEU A 107 -10.15 1.76 24.50
N GLU A 108 -8.83 1.70 24.49
CA GLU A 108 -7.97 2.78 25.01
C GLU A 108 -8.25 4.12 24.32
N LEU A 109 -8.41 4.13 23.00
CA LEU A 109 -8.73 5.36 22.26
C LEU A 109 -10.07 5.97 22.69
N PHE A 110 -11.11 5.15 22.81
CA PHE A 110 -12.43 5.66 23.21
C PHE A 110 -12.49 6.06 24.68
N GLU A 111 -11.78 5.39 25.58
CA GLU A 111 -11.65 5.80 26.97
C GLU A 111 -10.89 7.11 27.10
N LEU A 112 -9.77 7.27 26.40
CA LEU A 112 -9.01 8.50 26.36
C LEU A 112 -9.84 9.68 25.80
N ALA A 113 -10.60 9.43 24.73
CA ALA A 113 -11.50 10.45 24.16
C ALA A 113 -12.59 10.87 25.17
N ARG A 114 -13.22 9.90 25.84
CA ARG A 114 -14.21 10.14 26.89
C ARG A 114 -13.64 11.00 28.02
N ASP A 115 -12.49 10.57 28.57
CA ASP A 115 -11.88 11.22 29.72
C ASP A 115 -11.42 12.66 29.41
N ARG A 116 -11.07 12.94 28.17
CA ARG A 116 -10.68 14.26 27.66
C ARG A 116 -11.85 15.07 27.07
N ARG A 117 -13.07 14.48 27.02
CA ARG A 117 -14.25 15.08 26.40
C ARG A 117 -13.99 15.44 24.93
N LEU A 118 -13.42 14.48 24.19
CA LEU A 118 -13.15 14.61 22.76
C LEU A 118 -14.01 13.61 21.99
N ILE A 119 -14.22 13.87 20.71
CA ILE A 119 -14.81 12.92 19.77
C ILE A 119 -13.70 12.08 19.16
N CYS A 120 -13.82 10.75 19.26
CA CYS A 120 -13.09 9.77 18.49
C CYS A 120 -14.11 8.97 17.70
N MET A 121 -13.97 8.89 16.38
CA MET A 121 -14.93 8.25 15.48
C MET A 121 -14.21 7.47 14.40
N GLU A 122 -14.69 6.24 14.15
CA GLU A 122 -14.20 5.42 13.05
C GLU A 122 -14.88 5.81 11.74
N ALA A 123 -14.08 5.99 10.69
CA ALA A 123 -14.52 6.42 9.38
C ALA A 123 -14.97 5.22 8.52
N ILE A 124 -16.23 4.81 8.70
CA ILE A 124 -16.89 3.81 7.85
C ILE A 124 -18.08 4.46 7.17
N LYS A 125 -17.86 5.08 6.03
CA LYS A 125 -18.86 5.88 5.31
C LYS A 125 -20.24 5.23 5.19
N THR A 126 -20.31 3.90 5.06
CA THR A 126 -21.57 3.15 4.98
C THR A 126 -22.44 3.32 6.22
N ALA A 127 -21.82 3.40 7.41
CA ALA A 127 -22.54 3.57 8.68
C ALA A 127 -23.34 4.88 8.73
N TYR A 128 -22.93 5.88 7.95
CA TYR A 128 -23.48 7.24 8.01
C TYR A 128 -24.32 7.59 6.77
N CYS A 129 -24.43 6.70 5.77
CA CYS A 129 -25.17 6.97 4.55
C CYS A 129 -26.70 6.77 4.75
N PRO A 130 -27.55 7.59 4.08
CA PRO A 130 -29.00 7.53 4.23
C PRO A 130 -29.61 6.17 3.90
N GLY A 131 -29.05 5.48 2.90
CA GLY A 131 -29.56 4.16 2.47
C GLY A 131 -29.39 3.11 3.56
N PHE A 132 -28.22 3.01 4.20
CA PHE A 132 -28.01 2.05 5.29
C PHE A 132 -28.83 2.38 6.54
N ALA A 133 -29.00 3.67 6.85
CA ALA A 133 -29.95 4.11 7.89
C ALA A 133 -31.39 3.66 7.56
N GLY A 134 -31.76 3.65 6.27
CA GLY A 134 -33.05 3.12 5.81
C GLY A 134 -33.19 1.62 6.06
N VAL A 135 -32.12 0.82 5.89
CA VAL A 135 -32.11 -0.62 6.23
C VAL A 135 -32.40 -0.83 7.71
N LEU A 136 -31.69 -0.11 8.59
CA LEU A 136 -31.86 -0.23 10.04
C LEU A 136 -33.27 0.16 10.47
N ARG A 137 -33.83 1.24 9.91
CA ARG A 137 -35.19 1.68 10.18
C ARG A 137 -36.23 0.64 9.78
N LEU A 138 -36.13 0.01 8.60
CA LEU A 138 -37.02 -1.04 8.17
C LEU A 138 -37.01 -2.25 9.12
N ILE A 139 -35.85 -2.59 9.68
CA ILE A 139 -35.74 -3.65 10.68
C ILE A 139 -36.41 -3.24 11.98
N GLU A 140 -36.21 -2.01 12.47
CA GLU A 140 -36.85 -1.47 13.68
C GLU A 140 -38.37 -1.39 13.53
N GLU A 141 -38.88 -1.07 12.33
CA GLU A 141 -40.29 -1.05 11.99
C GLU A 141 -40.89 -2.47 11.84
N GLY A 142 -40.06 -3.52 11.93
CA GLY A 142 -40.50 -4.92 11.88
C GLY A 142 -40.82 -5.43 10.47
N ALA A 143 -40.29 -4.82 9.42
CA ALA A 143 -40.54 -5.17 8.01
C ALA A 143 -40.27 -6.65 7.68
N ILE A 144 -39.36 -7.31 8.40
CA ILE A 144 -38.99 -8.72 8.23
C ILE A 144 -39.18 -9.55 9.51
N GLY A 145 -39.82 -8.98 10.55
CA GLY A 145 -39.92 -9.61 11.87
C GLY A 145 -38.57 -9.60 12.61
N LYS A 146 -38.30 -10.66 13.41
CA LYS A 146 -37.01 -10.81 14.12
C LYS A 146 -35.92 -11.24 13.14
N PRO A 147 -34.79 -10.52 13.03
CA PRO A 147 -33.64 -10.97 12.24
C PRO A 147 -32.98 -12.22 12.85
N TYR A 148 -32.66 -13.23 12.03
CA TYR A 148 -32.03 -14.49 12.43
C TYR A 148 -30.64 -14.70 11.80
N ASP A 149 -30.44 -14.24 10.55
CA ASP A 149 -29.19 -14.44 9.85
C ASP A 149 -28.82 -13.22 9.01
N ILE A 150 -27.53 -12.97 8.89
CA ILE A 150 -26.95 -11.89 8.08
C ILE A 150 -25.88 -12.46 7.17
N GLU A 151 -26.01 -12.21 5.86
CA GLU A 151 -24.93 -12.43 4.90
C GLU A 151 -24.46 -11.09 4.31
N ALA A 152 -23.20 -10.71 4.57
CA ALA A 152 -22.62 -9.49 4.03
C ALA A 152 -21.37 -9.81 3.23
N THR A 153 -21.32 -9.33 1.96
CA THR A 153 -20.22 -9.64 1.05
C THR A 153 -19.62 -8.39 0.47
N PHE A 154 -18.28 -8.23 0.58
CA PHE A 154 -17.54 -7.20 -0.11
C PHE A 154 -16.32 -7.81 -0.81
N THR A 155 -16.40 -7.96 -2.13
CA THR A 155 -15.32 -8.49 -2.96
C THR A 155 -15.08 -7.61 -4.17
N LYS A 156 -13.83 -7.49 -4.58
CA LYS A 156 -13.41 -6.80 -5.81
C LYS A 156 -12.31 -7.61 -6.51
N ILE A 157 -12.32 -7.59 -7.86
CA ILE A 157 -11.22 -8.08 -8.68
C ILE A 157 -10.38 -6.86 -9.09
N GLY A 158 -9.09 -7.02 -9.06
CA GLY A 158 -8.14 -5.95 -9.33
C GLY A 158 -7.84 -5.14 -8.07
N GLY A 159 -6.65 -4.59 -7.99
CA GLY A 159 -6.15 -3.90 -6.80
C GLY A 159 -5.38 -4.80 -5.85
N ALA A 160 -4.98 -5.98 -6.30
CA ALA A 160 -3.89 -6.73 -5.67
C ALA A 160 -2.54 -6.02 -5.84
N SER A 161 -2.55 -4.86 -6.50
CA SER A 161 -1.40 -3.98 -6.64
C SER A 161 -1.30 -3.07 -5.42
N GLY A 162 -0.23 -3.20 -4.66
CA GLY A 162 0.08 -2.30 -3.56
C GLY A 162 -0.15 -2.89 -2.18
N ARG A 163 -0.04 -2.02 -1.20
CA ARG A 163 -0.08 -2.29 0.24
C ARG A 163 -1.26 -3.16 0.71
N GLU A 164 -2.39 -3.15 0.00
CA GLU A 164 -3.59 -3.93 0.34
C GLU A 164 -3.34 -5.45 0.39
N MET A 165 -2.27 -5.93 -0.28
CA MET A 165 -1.91 -7.34 -0.37
C MET A 165 -0.47 -7.63 0.13
N TRP A 166 0.16 -6.69 0.84
CA TRP A 166 1.56 -6.79 1.27
C TRP A 166 1.75 -6.39 2.71
N GLY A 167 2.53 -7.18 3.44
CA GLY A 167 2.90 -6.94 4.84
C GLY A 167 1.96 -7.59 5.84
N ASP A 168 2.36 -7.52 7.11
CA ASP A 168 1.71 -8.20 8.24
C ASP A 168 0.25 -7.78 8.47
N TYR A 169 -0.12 -6.58 8.00
CA TYR A 169 -1.43 -5.97 8.21
C TYR A 169 -2.20 -5.74 6.90
N ALA A 170 -1.92 -6.56 5.88
CA ALA A 170 -2.61 -6.57 4.60
C ALA A 170 -3.57 -7.75 4.48
N GLY A 171 -4.33 -7.77 3.38
CA GLY A 171 -5.27 -8.83 3.07
C GLY A 171 -6.72 -8.37 2.99
N SER A 172 -7.56 -9.25 2.44
CA SER A 172 -8.94 -8.88 2.12
C SER A 172 -9.77 -8.55 3.36
N PHE A 173 -9.53 -9.25 4.47
CA PHE A 173 -10.32 -9.04 5.68
C PHE A 173 -9.93 -7.76 6.41
N LEU A 174 -8.63 -7.47 6.55
CA LEU A 174 -8.17 -6.22 7.18
C LEU A 174 -8.56 -4.99 6.35
N GLU A 175 -8.60 -5.12 5.02
CA GLU A 175 -8.99 -4.01 4.14
C GLU A 175 -10.52 -3.82 4.04
N LEU A 176 -11.32 -4.89 4.01
CA LEU A 176 -12.75 -4.84 3.73
C LEU A 176 -13.64 -5.28 4.90
N GLY A 177 -13.05 -5.87 5.94
CA GLY A 177 -13.78 -6.50 7.04
C GLY A 177 -14.65 -5.53 7.83
N SER A 178 -14.19 -4.30 8.10
CA SER A 178 -15.00 -3.30 8.80
C SER A 178 -16.35 -3.05 8.12
N TYR A 179 -16.38 -3.08 6.77
CA TYR A 179 -17.63 -2.92 6.03
C TYR A 179 -18.60 -4.08 6.29
N VAL A 180 -18.13 -5.33 6.16
CA VAL A 180 -19.01 -6.51 6.29
C VAL A 180 -19.35 -6.83 7.73
N LEU A 181 -18.56 -6.41 8.70
CA LEU A 181 -18.83 -6.51 10.14
C LEU A 181 -19.85 -5.46 10.62
N LEU A 182 -19.92 -4.30 9.96
CA LEU A 182 -20.84 -3.21 10.34
C LEU A 182 -22.30 -3.65 10.46
N PRO A 183 -22.95 -4.29 9.47
CA PRO A 183 -24.34 -4.72 9.60
C PRO A 183 -24.53 -5.77 10.72
N VAL A 184 -23.52 -6.60 10.97
CA VAL A 184 -23.57 -7.60 12.06
C VAL A 184 -23.59 -6.91 13.41
N ALA A 185 -22.67 -5.98 13.65
CA ALA A 185 -22.61 -5.20 14.89
C ALA A 185 -23.89 -4.39 15.13
N LYS A 186 -24.46 -3.79 14.07
CA LYS A 186 -25.67 -2.96 14.15
C LYS A 186 -26.95 -3.76 14.40
N ILE A 187 -27.06 -4.95 13.88
CA ILE A 187 -28.32 -5.72 13.86
C ILE A 187 -28.34 -6.80 14.93
N HIS A 188 -27.25 -7.58 15.06
CA HIS A 188 -27.11 -8.64 16.06
C HIS A 188 -26.41 -8.17 17.34
N GLY A 189 -25.77 -6.99 17.30
CA GLY A 189 -25.04 -6.44 18.44
C GLY A 189 -23.65 -7.07 18.61
N ILE A 190 -23.06 -6.84 19.78
CA ILE A 190 -21.65 -7.15 20.08
C ILE A 190 -21.43 -8.38 20.97
N ASP A 191 -22.50 -9.05 21.42
CA ASP A 191 -22.44 -10.19 22.34
C ASP A 191 -22.25 -11.54 21.63
N SER A 192 -21.37 -11.56 20.61
CA SER A 192 -21.04 -12.78 19.85
C SER A 192 -20.40 -13.85 20.74
N LYS A 193 -20.68 -15.13 20.44
CA LYS A 193 -20.17 -16.29 21.19
C LYS A 193 -18.87 -16.80 20.57
N GLN A 194 -18.83 -16.96 19.27
CA GLN A 194 -17.68 -17.53 18.56
C GLN A 194 -17.62 -17.06 17.11
N SER A 195 -16.38 -16.93 16.61
CA SER A 195 -16.10 -16.64 15.21
C SER A 195 -15.29 -17.77 14.60
N TYR A 196 -15.75 -18.29 13.45
CA TYR A 196 -15.07 -19.32 12.66
C TYR A 196 -14.51 -18.70 11.40
N VAL A 197 -13.20 -18.76 11.25
CA VAL A 197 -12.47 -18.16 10.14
C VAL A 197 -12.06 -19.22 9.12
N TRP A 198 -12.37 -18.97 7.86
CA TRP A 198 -11.82 -19.68 6.73
C TRP A 198 -11.25 -18.69 5.72
N SER A 199 -10.06 -18.92 5.21
CA SER A 199 -9.40 -18.04 4.26
C SER A 199 -8.59 -18.80 3.24
N VAL A 200 -8.43 -18.18 2.06
CA VAL A 200 -7.48 -18.57 1.02
C VAL A 200 -6.40 -17.51 0.97
N ASP A 201 -5.17 -17.95 1.13
CA ASP A 201 -4.01 -17.07 1.10
C ASP A 201 -3.55 -16.82 -0.34
N SER A 202 -3.11 -15.61 -0.60
CA SER A 202 -2.37 -15.26 -1.80
C SER A 202 -0.93 -15.73 -1.68
N VAL A 203 -0.17 -15.59 -2.76
CA VAL A 203 1.28 -15.86 -2.78
C VAL A 203 2.05 -14.96 -1.81
N THR A 204 1.51 -13.81 -1.44
CA THR A 204 2.11 -12.85 -0.50
C THR A 204 1.92 -13.26 0.98
N GLY A 205 1.19 -14.36 1.23
CA GLY A 205 0.82 -14.78 2.58
C GLY A 205 -0.39 -14.03 3.17
N CYS A 206 -0.91 -12.99 2.50
CA CYS A 206 -2.13 -12.31 2.90
C CYS A 206 -3.37 -13.07 2.41
N ASP A 207 -4.52 -12.91 3.08
CA ASP A 207 -5.75 -13.49 2.61
C ASP A 207 -6.25 -12.79 1.33
N SER A 208 -6.41 -13.57 0.26
CA SER A 208 -7.03 -13.10 -0.99
C SER A 208 -8.56 -13.20 -0.96
N TYR A 209 -9.09 -14.14 -0.18
CA TYR A 209 -10.51 -14.33 0.06
C TYR A 209 -10.75 -14.93 1.45
N SER A 210 -11.69 -14.36 2.19
CA SER A 210 -12.02 -14.83 3.53
C SER A 210 -13.51 -14.93 3.76
N LYS A 211 -13.89 -15.93 4.55
CA LYS A 211 -15.24 -16.14 5.06
C LYS A 211 -15.17 -16.29 6.57
N VAL A 212 -15.94 -15.46 7.28
CA VAL A 212 -16.04 -15.53 8.74
C VAL A 212 -17.49 -15.76 9.11
N THR A 213 -17.76 -16.81 9.87
CA THR A 213 -19.09 -17.08 10.44
C THR A 213 -19.06 -16.73 11.91
N ILE A 214 -19.94 -15.83 12.33
CA ILE A 214 -20.05 -15.33 13.70
C ILE A 214 -21.37 -15.85 14.28
N THR A 215 -21.28 -16.50 15.44
CA THR A 215 -22.44 -17.10 16.11
C THR A 215 -22.78 -16.36 17.38
N TYR A 216 -24.05 -16.28 17.65
CA TYR A 216 -24.68 -15.77 18.88
C TYR A 216 -25.47 -16.90 19.53
N GLU A 217 -26.32 -16.61 20.51
CA GLU A 217 -27.11 -17.65 21.19
C GLU A 217 -28.14 -18.30 20.25
N ASP A 218 -28.85 -17.48 19.48
CA ASP A 218 -29.98 -17.93 18.64
C ASP A 218 -29.96 -17.32 17.21
N VAL A 219 -28.88 -16.60 16.84
CA VAL A 219 -28.71 -15.99 15.52
C VAL A 219 -27.31 -16.18 15.00
N SER A 220 -27.11 -15.97 13.70
CA SER A 220 -25.80 -16.09 13.05
C SER A 220 -25.54 -14.98 12.04
N ALA A 221 -24.27 -14.82 11.67
CA ALA A 221 -23.88 -14.00 10.54
C ALA A 221 -22.73 -14.66 9.77
N THR A 222 -22.74 -14.49 8.46
CA THR A 222 -21.64 -14.90 7.59
C THR A 222 -21.16 -13.71 6.78
N VAL A 223 -19.88 -13.35 6.94
CA VAL A 223 -19.28 -12.24 6.21
C VAL A 223 -18.19 -12.75 5.27
N LYS A 224 -18.10 -12.15 4.07
CA LYS A 224 -17.16 -12.55 3.02
C LYS A 224 -16.39 -11.32 2.52
N THR A 225 -15.07 -11.44 2.43
CA THR A 225 -14.21 -10.42 1.84
C THR A 225 -13.33 -11.03 0.75
N GLY A 226 -12.90 -10.25 -0.24
CA GLY A 226 -12.01 -10.73 -1.29
C GLY A 226 -11.35 -9.60 -2.07
N LEU A 227 -10.06 -9.74 -2.35
CA LEU A 227 -9.25 -8.86 -3.19
C LEU A 227 -8.78 -9.52 -4.49
N GLY A 228 -9.01 -10.80 -4.66
CA GLY A 228 -8.69 -11.57 -5.88
C GLY A 228 -9.84 -12.44 -6.36
N VAL A 229 -10.97 -12.40 -5.65
CA VAL A 229 -12.18 -13.18 -5.96
C VAL A 229 -13.36 -12.21 -6.05
N LYS A 230 -14.17 -12.34 -7.09
CA LYS A 230 -15.43 -11.60 -7.23
C LYS A 230 -16.62 -12.48 -6.86
N SER A 231 -17.45 -12.00 -5.96
CA SER A 231 -18.69 -12.60 -5.52
C SER A 231 -19.85 -11.59 -5.67
N GLU A 232 -21.02 -11.93 -5.21
CA GLU A 232 -22.28 -11.20 -5.41
C GLU A 232 -22.23 -9.74 -4.92
N GLY A 233 -21.54 -9.44 -3.81
CA GLY A 233 -21.41 -8.08 -3.26
C GLY A 233 -22.71 -7.52 -2.70
N GLU A 234 -23.55 -8.39 -2.09
CA GLU A 234 -24.86 -8.07 -1.53
C GLU A 234 -24.86 -8.11 -0.01
N LEU A 235 -25.86 -7.47 0.60
CA LEU A 235 -26.22 -7.66 1.99
C LEU A 235 -27.61 -8.30 2.02
N ILE A 236 -27.72 -9.44 2.71
CA ILE A 236 -28.97 -10.16 2.93
C ILE A 236 -29.21 -10.28 4.44
N ILE A 237 -30.42 -9.94 4.89
CA ILE A 237 -30.82 -10.03 6.29
C ILE A 237 -32.12 -10.85 6.33
N ALA A 238 -32.03 -12.08 6.82
CA ALA A 238 -33.16 -12.99 6.90
C ALA A 238 -33.86 -12.86 8.26
N GLY A 239 -35.17 -12.76 8.24
CA GLY A 239 -36.04 -12.70 9.42
C GLY A 239 -37.16 -13.76 9.37
N ASP A 240 -38.00 -13.81 10.42
CA ASP A 240 -39.11 -14.77 10.53
C ASP A 240 -40.37 -14.40 9.72
N SER A 241 -40.37 -13.21 9.11
CA SER A 241 -41.53 -12.72 8.34
C SER A 241 -41.14 -12.26 6.92
N GLY A 242 -39.87 -12.40 6.54
CA GLY A 242 -39.34 -12.01 5.25
C GLY A 242 -37.81 -11.79 5.30
N TYR A 243 -37.26 -11.22 4.25
CA TYR A 243 -35.86 -10.84 4.23
C TYR A 243 -35.62 -9.51 3.52
N ILE A 244 -34.60 -8.80 3.94
CA ILE A 244 -34.06 -7.62 3.24
C ILE A 244 -32.90 -8.04 2.35
N ARG A 245 -32.91 -7.58 1.09
CA ARG A 245 -31.80 -7.66 0.17
C ARG A 245 -31.35 -6.26 -0.21
N VAL A 246 -30.07 -5.96 -0.03
CA VAL A 246 -29.43 -4.75 -0.57
C VAL A 246 -28.51 -5.19 -1.71
N PRO A 247 -28.86 -4.86 -2.98
CA PRO A 247 -28.05 -5.26 -4.13
C PRO A 247 -26.65 -4.66 -4.14
N SER A 248 -25.75 -5.29 -4.91
CA SER A 248 -24.38 -4.81 -5.13
C SER A 248 -24.36 -3.44 -5.83
N PRO A 249 -23.52 -2.51 -5.39
CA PRO A 249 -22.61 -2.57 -4.24
C PRO A 249 -23.30 -2.12 -2.94
N TRP A 250 -23.69 -3.05 -2.09
CA TRP A 250 -24.50 -2.76 -0.89
C TRP A 250 -23.85 -1.73 0.06
N TRP A 251 -22.51 -1.63 0.10
CA TRP A 251 -21.79 -0.63 0.91
C TRP A 251 -21.92 0.81 0.40
N LEU A 252 -22.57 0.99 -0.76
CA LEU A 252 -23.03 2.27 -1.32
C LEU A 252 -24.56 2.21 -1.44
N THR A 253 -25.25 1.88 -0.37
CA THR A 253 -26.68 1.57 -0.35
C THR A 253 -27.51 2.64 -1.04
N SER A 254 -28.07 2.30 -2.20
CA SER A 254 -28.97 3.16 -2.97
C SER A 254 -30.33 2.53 -3.23
N ARG A 255 -30.43 1.21 -3.05
CA ARG A 255 -31.68 0.45 -3.21
C ARG A 255 -31.79 -0.61 -2.14
N ILE A 256 -33.00 -0.80 -1.58
CA ILE A 256 -33.33 -1.81 -0.59
C ILE A 256 -34.56 -2.55 -1.08
N GLU A 257 -34.54 -3.87 -1.02
CA GLU A 257 -35.67 -4.74 -1.38
C GLU A 257 -36.13 -5.51 -0.14
N VAL A 258 -37.39 -5.43 0.18
CA VAL A 258 -38.05 -6.25 1.23
C VAL A 258 -38.87 -7.33 0.56
N HIS A 259 -38.49 -8.56 0.79
CA HIS A 259 -39.12 -9.75 0.24
C HIS A 259 -39.94 -10.47 1.31
N HIS A 260 -41.14 -10.89 0.95
CA HIS A 260 -42.05 -11.63 1.81
C HIS A 260 -42.19 -13.08 1.36
N GLU A 261 -42.97 -13.90 2.08
CA GLU A 261 -43.22 -15.29 1.71
C GLU A 261 -43.89 -15.42 0.31
N ASP A 262 -44.80 -14.50 -0.05
CA ASP A 262 -45.30 -14.39 -1.43
C ASP A 262 -44.20 -13.79 -2.33
N PRO A 263 -43.63 -14.55 -3.29
CA PRO A 263 -42.55 -14.07 -4.15
C PRO A 263 -42.94 -12.90 -5.08
N ASN A 264 -44.26 -12.63 -5.21
CA ASN A 264 -44.76 -11.49 -5.97
C ASN A 264 -44.83 -10.22 -5.11
N LYS A 265 -44.71 -10.34 -3.80
CA LYS A 265 -44.73 -9.21 -2.87
C LYS A 265 -43.28 -8.78 -2.56
N VAL A 266 -42.76 -7.85 -3.36
CA VAL A 266 -41.47 -7.23 -3.14
C VAL A 266 -41.68 -5.72 -3.02
N GLU A 267 -41.25 -5.18 -1.89
CA GLU A 267 -41.26 -3.73 -1.66
C GLU A 267 -39.85 -3.18 -1.95
N THR A 268 -39.76 -2.08 -2.70
CA THR A 268 -38.48 -1.47 -3.09
C THR A 268 -38.42 -0.05 -2.58
N TYR A 269 -37.30 0.29 -1.96
CA TYR A 269 -37.00 1.61 -1.44
C TYR A 269 -35.71 2.11 -2.11
N GLU A 270 -35.77 3.32 -2.67
CA GLU A 270 -34.62 3.98 -3.29
C GLU A 270 -34.07 5.04 -2.34
N SER A 271 -32.75 5.19 -2.34
CA SER A 271 -32.03 6.20 -1.56
C SER A 271 -30.94 6.83 -2.41
N GLU A 272 -30.81 8.14 -2.33
CA GLU A 272 -29.74 8.84 -3.00
C GLU A 272 -28.39 8.60 -2.29
N PHE A 273 -27.35 8.29 -3.05
CA PHE A 273 -25.98 8.15 -2.57
C PHE A 273 -25.10 9.18 -3.29
N ALA A 274 -24.64 10.21 -2.55
CA ALA A 274 -23.88 11.33 -3.11
C ALA A 274 -22.37 11.11 -3.01
N GLY A 275 -21.66 11.39 -4.11
CA GLY A 275 -20.20 11.37 -4.19
C GLY A 275 -19.60 10.01 -3.86
N SER A 276 -18.50 10.00 -3.10
CA SER A 276 -17.87 8.77 -2.59
C SER A 276 -18.44 8.30 -1.24
N GLY A 277 -19.31 9.11 -0.63
CA GLY A 277 -19.97 8.85 0.64
C GLY A 277 -19.23 9.36 1.89
N LEU A 278 -17.97 9.83 1.76
CA LEU A 278 -17.23 10.37 2.91
C LEU A 278 -17.88 11.64 3.49
N ARG A 279 -18.59 12.41 2.66
CA ARG A 279 -19.33 13.61 3.12
C ARG A 279 -20.34 13.32 4.23
N TYR A 280 -20.88 12.10 4.30
CA TYR A 280 -21.83 11.71 5.34
C TYR A 280 -21.12 11.55 6.69
N GLU A 281 -19.99 10.85 6.71
CA GLU A 281 -19.20 10.68 7.94
C GLU A 281 -18.55 11.99 8.40
N ILE A 282 -18.10 12.83 7.47
CA ILE A 282 -17.53 14.15 7.78
C ILE A 282 -18.59 15.04 8.44
N ARG A 283 -19.81 15.07 7.90
CA ARG A 283 -20.95 15.85 8.49
C ARG A 283 -21.28 15.36 9.87
N GLU A 284 -21.38 14.05 10.06
CA GLU A 284 -21.67 13.45 11.36
C GLU A 284 -20.57 13.76 12.38
N PHE A 285 -19.31 13.58 11.99
CA PHE A 285 -18.18 13.92 12.83
C PHE A 285 -18.19 15.39 13.24
N ALA A 286 -18.35 16.30 12.30
CA ALA A 286 -18.41 17.74 12.59
C ALA A 286 -19.60 18.12 13.49
N ASN A 287 -20.76 17.48 13.31
CA ASN A 287 -21.92 17.68 14.18
C ASN A 287 -21.65 17.21 15.62
N LYS A 288 -21.00 16.06 15.79
CA LYS A 288 -20.59 15.53 17.10
C LYS A 288 -19.57 16.46 17.78
N VAL A 289 -18.59 16.98 17.03
CA VAL A 289 -17.60 17.95 17.53
C VAL A 289 -18.28 19.25 17.97
N ASP A 290 -19.20 19.80 17.18
CA ASP A 290 -19.99 21.01 17.55
C ASP A 290 -20.83 20.74 18.81
N GLY A 291 -21.48 19.59 18.90
CA GLY A 291 -22.21 19.15 20.09
C GLY A 291 -21.32 19.10 21.34
N MET A 292 -20.16 18.47 21.24
CA MET A 292 -19.19 18.37 22.33
C MET A 292 -18.67 19.75 22.77
N ASN A 293 -18.40 20.63 21.82
CA ASN A 293 -17.97 22.01 22.12
C ASN A 293 -19.06 22.79 22.85
N LYS A 294 -20.33 22.59 22.52
CA LYS A 294 -21.47 23.17 23.24
C LYS A 294 -21.60 22.63 24.68
N ILE A 295 -21.38 21.35 24.89
CA ILE A 295 -21.33 20.73 26.21
C ILE A 295 -20.20 21.36 27.05
N LYS A 296 -18.99 21.46 26.51
CA LYS A 296 -17.83 22.09 27.18
C LYS A 296 -18.08 23.55 27.53
N ALA A 297 -18.82 24.26 26.67
CA ALA A 297 -19.19 25.66 26.90
C ALA A 297 -20.38 25.86 27.86
N GLY A 298 -21.00 24.79 28.37
CA GLY A 298 -22.20 24.87 29.22
C GLY A 298 -23.46 25.36 28.51
N ILE A 299 -23.52 25.22 27.17
CA ILE A 299 -24.64 25.67 26.32
C ILE A 299 -25.66 24.54 26.11
N ALA A 300 -25.28 23.26 26.44
CA ALA A 300 -26.20 22.12 26.36
C ALA A 300 -27.35 22.22 27.40
N PRO A 301 -28.51 21.57 27.16
CA PRO A 301 -29.64 21.60 28.09
C PRO A 301 -29.24 21.17 29.50
N VAL A 302 -29.64 21.90 30.49
CA VAL A 302 -29.20 21.91 31.90
C VAL A 302 -29.53 20.62 32.69
N ASN A 303 -30.18 19.62 32.08
CA ASN A 303 -30.73 18.46 32.79
C ASN A 303 -29.97 17.12 32.58
N VAL A 304 -28.83 17.14 31.90
CA VAL A 304 -28.05 15.90 31.62
C VAL A 304 -26.67 16.04 32.23
N THR A 305 -26.22 15.03 32.97
CA THR A 305 -24.84 15.00 33.47
C THR A 305 -23.86 14.97 32.30
N ASP A 306 -22.67 15.51 32.47
CA ASP A 306 -21.66 15.55 31.40
C ASP A 306 -21.41 14.16 30.75
N GLY A 307 -21.48 13.09 31.56
CA GLY A 307 -21.30 11.70 31.10
C GLY A 307 -22.51 11.19 30.30
N GLU A 308 -23.74 11.56 30.69
CA GLU A 308 -24.96 11.21 29.95
C GLU A 308 -25.04 11.95 28.62
N ALA A 309 -24.69 13.25 28.60
CA ALA A 309 -24.64 14.04 27.37
C ALA A 309 -23.59 13.52 26.37
N TRP A 310 -22.43 13.07 26.87
CA TRP A 310 -21.42 12.41 26.03
C TRP A 310 -21.96 11.07 25.48
N SER A 311 -22.56 10.24 26.34
CA SER A 311 -23.15 8.95 25.97
C SER A 311 -24.27 9.15 24.92
N GLU A 312 -25.16 10.10 25.10
CA GLU A 312 -26.24 10.43 24.15
C GLU A 312 -25.69 10.90 22.81
N LEU A 313 -24.66 11.77 22.82
CA LEU A 313 -23.99 12.25 21.61
C LEU A 313 -23.31 11.12 20.83
N MET A 314 -22.78 10.10 21.52
CA MET A 314 -22.12 8.94 20.91
C MET A 314 -23.08 7.80 20.57
N SER A 315 -24.30 7.76 21.13
CA SER A 315 -25.30 6.70 20.93
C SER A 315 -26.28 6.93 19.78
N SER A 316 -26.05 7.95 18.95
CA SER A 316 -26.90 8.20 17.76
C SER A 316 -26.93 6.97 16.82
N ALA A 317 -27.83 6.93 15.84
CA ALA A 317 -27.98 5.83 14.87
C ALA A 317 -26.66 5.49 14.11
N SER A 318 -25.67 6.38 14.19
CA SER A 318 -24.31 6.18 13.70
C SER A 318 -23.54 5.17 14.54
N LEU A 319 -22.38 4.73 14.01
CA LEU A 319 -21.50 3.76 14.65
C LEU A 319 -21.09 4.17 16.06
N THR A 320 -21.26 3.28 17.04
CA THR A 320 -20.92 3.51 18.45
C THR A 320 -19.47 3.06 18.74
N ALA A 321 -18.93 3.55 19.86
CA ALA A 321 -17.61 3.12 20.34
C ALA A 321 -17.56 1.60 20.59
N GLN A 322 -18.60 1.03 21.19
CA GLN A 322 -18.66 -0.42 21.50
C GLN A 322 -18.67 -1.27 20.22
N GLU A 323 -19.39 -0.83 19.18
CA GLU A 323 -19.39 -1.51 17.89
C GLU A 323 -18.02 -1.46 17.21
N SER A 324 -17.31 -0.31 17.24
CA SER A 324 -15.95 -0.17 16.72
C SER A 324 -14.94 -1.04 17.50
N ILE A 325 -15.04 -1.08 18.83
CA ILE A 325 -14.22 -1.96 19.67
C ILE A 325 -14.45 -3.42 19.32
N TRP A 326 -15.70 -3.83 19.16
CA TRP A 326 -16.04 -5.21 18.78
C TRP A 326 -15.50 -5.55 17.38
N MET A 327 -15.60 -4.65 16.42
CA MET A 327 -15.05 -4.87 15.08
C MET A 327 -13.51 -4.99 15.11
N ALA A 328 -12.81 -4.16 15.89
CA ALA A 328 -11.38 -4.29 16.10
C ALA A 328 -11.00 -5.63 16.74
N PHE A 329 -11.80 -6.10 17.71
CA PHE A 329 -11.63 -7.44 18.28
C PHE A 329 -11.84 -8.55 17.24
N GLN A 330 -12.80 -8.43 16.31
CA GLN A 330 -12.96 -9.39 15.22
C GLN A 330 -11.77 -9.40 14.26
N MET A 331 -11.12 -8.25 14.02
CA MET A 331 -9.87 -8.18 13.27
C MET A 331 -8.74 -8.95 13.99
N GLU A 332 -8.62 -8.77 15.29
CA GLU A 332 -7.64 -9.49 16.13
C GLU A 332 -7.88 -11.01 16.11
N VAL A 333 -9.13 -11.46 16.28
CA VAL A 333 -9.52 -12.90 16.17
C VAL A 333 -9.16 -13.45 14.80
N PHE A 334 -9.40 -12.69 13.74
CA PHE A 334 -9.04 -13.08 12.38
C PHE A 334 -7.52 -13.24 12.23
N MET A 335 -6.72 -12.27 12.68
CA MET A 335 -5.25 -12.33 12.62
C MET A 335 -4.69 -13.51 13.43
N ALA A 336 -5.21 -13.74 14.65
CA ALA A 336 -4.80 -14.85 15.50
C ALA A 336 -5.09 -16.21 14.84
N SER A 337 -6.27 -16.38 14.25
CA SER A 337 -6.64 -17.60 13.52
C SER A 337 -5.73 -17.88 12.32
N ARG A 338 -5.18 -16.84 11.68
CA ARG A 338 -4.22 -16.98 10.59
C ARG A 338 -2.82 -17.34 11.08
N ALA A 339 -2.37 -16.72 12.17
CA ALA A 339 -1.06 -17.01 12.76
C ALA A 339 -0.92 -18.50 13.12
N GLU A 340 -1.99 -19.14 13.63
CA GLU A 340 -2.02 -20.58 13.88
C GLU A 340 -1.87 -21.43 12.61
N LYS A 341 -2.39 -20.95 11.46
CA LYS A 341 -2.24 -21.64 10.16
C LYS A 341 -0.84 -21.48 9.58
N THR A 342 -0.22 -20.33 9.73
CA THR A 342 1.10 -20.04 9.14
C THR A 342 2.19 -20.93 9.73
N VAL A 343 2.14 -21.21 11.03
CA VAL A 343 3.07 -22.17 11.70
C VAL A 343 2.91 -23.60 11.16
N ALA A 344 1.74 -23.97 10.62
CA ALA A 344 1.48 -25.29 10.06
C ALA A 344 1.83 -25.42 8.56
N ASN A 345 2.15 -24.31 7.87
CA ASN A 345 2.18 -24.24 6.39
C ASN A 345 3.56 -24.04 5.74
N ASP A 346 4.68 -23.99 6.51
CA ASP A 346 6.02 -23.89 5.90
C ASP A 346 6.38 -25.09 5.01
N ASP A 347 5.73 -26.26 5.20
CA ASP A 347 5.88 -27.43 4.34
C ASP A 347 4.99 -27.42 3.07
N ASN A 348 4.07 -26.46 2.96
CA ASN A 348 2.97 -26.54 1.97
C ASN A 348 3.33 -26.01 0.56
N TYR A 349 4.40 -25.21 0.41
CA TYR A 349 4.83 -24.65 -0.87
C TYR A 349 5.15 -25.72 -1.92
N ASN A 350 5.96 -26.72 -1.57
CA ASN A 350 6.32 -27.84 -2.42
C ASN A 350 5.11 -28.76 -2.70
N GLU A 351 4.17 -28.86 -1.77
CA GLU A 351 2.97 -29.68 -1.91
C GLU A 351 1.93 -29.02 -2.84
N VAL A 352 1.78 -27.70 -2.78
CA VAL A 352 0.94 -26.92 -3.70
C VAL A 352 1.46 -27.04 -5.14
N ALA A 353 2.75 -26.86 -5.35
CA ALA A 353 3.39 -27.02 -6.65
C ALA A 353 3.20 -28.43 -7.21
N LYS A 354 3.45 -29.44 -6.38
CA LYS A 354 3.28 -30.85 -6.74
C LYS A 354 1.83 -31.20 -7.10
N ASN A 355 0.86 -30.66 -6.36
CA ASN A 355 -0.57 -30.88 -6.61
C ASN A 355 -1.05 -30.17 -7.89
N GLN A 356 -0.38 -29.08 -8.29
CA GLN A 356 -0.65 -28.38 -9.54
C GLN A 356 0.16 -28.91 -10.73
N GLY A 357 1.06 -29.90 -10.52
CA GLY A 357 1.93 -30.45 -11.55
C GLY A 357 3.01 -29.48 -12.03
N ILE A 358 3.33 -28.46 -11.23
CA ILE A 358 4.31 -27.42 -11.52
C ILE A 358 5.68 -27.91 -11.04
N ASN A 359 6.64 -28.04 -11.96
CA ASN A 359 8.03 -28.27 -11.61
C ASN A 359 8.69 -26.92 -11.32
N LEU A 360 8.75 -26.53 -10.06
CA LEU A 360 9.32 -25.26 -9.65
C LEU A 360 10.84 -25.31 -9.69
N ALA A 361 11.43 -24.46 -10.54
CA ALA A 361 12.81 -24.02 -10.35
C ALA A 361 12.80 -22.91 -9.27
N GLU A 362 13.77 -22.92 -8.36
CA GLU A 362 13.94 -21.80 -7.45
C GLU A 362 14.23 -20.53 -8.25
N PRO A 363 13.58 -19.38 -7.91
CA PRO A 363 13.87 -18.12 -8.58
C PRO A 363 15.33 -17.71 -8.40
N ARG A 364 15.89 -17.06 -9.40
CA ARG A 364 17.22 -16.48 -9.34
C ARG A 364 17.12 -15.07 -8.73
N TYR A 365 18.16 -14.61 -8.02
CA TYR A 365 18.14 -13.35 -7.32
C TYR A 365 19.07 -12.30 -7.93
N TRP A 366 18.61 -11.05 -7.97
CA TRP A 366 19.31 -9.88 -8.51
C TRP A 366 19.33 -8.76 -7.48
N GLY A 367 20.43 -8.01 -7.43
CA GLY A 367 20.53 -6.80 -6.60
C GLY A 367 19.85 -5.60 -7.27
N HIS A 368 18.77 -5.09 -6.72
CA HIS A 368 18.07 -3.89 -7.16
C HIS A 368 18.89 -2.63 -6.80
N ARG A 369 19.44 -1.95 -7.80
CA ARG A 369 20.39 -0.85 -7.62
C ARG A 369 21.63 -1.26 -6.80
N GLY A 370 22.01 -2.55 -6.91
CA GLY A 370 23.01 -3.20 -6.07
C GLY A 370 22.45 -3.80 -4.79
N CYS A 371 23.25 -3.91 -3.72
CA CYS A 371 22.81 -4.24 -2.37
C CYS A 371 22.24 -2.98 -1.68
N SER A 372 21.15 -2.43 -2.21
CA SER A 372 20.62 -1.11 -1.83
C SER A 372 19.95 -1.06 -0.46
N TYR A 373 19.66 -2.20 0.16
CA TYR A 373 19.28 -2.26 1.57
C TYR A 373 20.47 -1.98 2.51
N ARG A 374 21.65 -2.46 2.12
CA ARG A 374 22.86 -2.43 2.95
C ARG A 374 23.77 -1.21 2.69
N TYR A 375 23.76 -0.70 1.48
CA TYR A 375 24.60 0.43 1.02
C TYR A 375 23.76 1.41 0.17
N PRO A 376 24.21 2.68 0.03
CA PRO A 376 23.48 3.64 -0.80
C PRO A 376 23.27 3.14 -2.23
N GLU A 377 22.03 3.24 -2.72
CA GLU A 377 21.61 2.76 -4.03
C GLU A 377 22.43 3.38 -5.18
N ASN A 378 22.56 2.63 -6.28
CA ASN A 378 23.22 3.09 -7.50
C ASN A 378 24.68 3.60 -7.31
N THR A 379 25.39 3.07 -6.33
CA THR A 379 26.81 3.38 -6.07
C THR A 379 27.72 2.21 -6.42
N LEU A 380 29.00 2.50 -6.72
CA LEU A 380 30.01 1.46 -6.96
C LEU A 380 30.09 0.48 -5.78
N LEU A 381 29.95 0.99 -4.56
CA LEU A 381 29.92 0.17 -3.34
C LEU A 381 28.77 -0.84 -3.35
N ALA A 382 27.56 -0.38 -3.62
CA ALA A 382 26.39 -1.25 -3.65
C ALA A 382 26.47 -2.29 -4.78
N PHE A 383 27.02 -1.92 -5.92
CA PHE A 383 27.19 -2.82 -7.08
C PHE A 383 28.24 -3.90 -6.84
N GLU A 384 29.42 -3.51 -6.37
CA GLU A 384 30.49 -4.47 -6.17
C GLU A 384 30.20 -5.39 -4.99
N ALA A 385 29.53 -4.88 -3.94
CA ALA A 385 29.03 -5.70 -2.86
C ALA A 385 28.02 -6.74 -3.37
N ALA A 386 27.08 -6.35 -4.24
CA ALA A 386 26.14 -7.29 -4.86
C ALA A 386 26.86 -8.33 -5.74
N ALA A 387 27.83 -7.91 -6.56
CA ALA A 387 28.61 -8.82 -7.41
C ALA A 387 29.39 -9.89 -6.63
N ASN A 388 29.66 -9.64 -5.35
CA ASN A 388 30.35 -10.56 -4.45
C ASN A 388 29.42 -11.37 -3.54
N VAL A 389 28.09 -11.21 -3.65
CA VAL A 389 27.15 -12.12 -2.96
C VAL A 389 27.22 -13.51 -3.61
N PRO A 390 27.51 -14.58 -2.85
CA PRO A 390 27.58 -15.92 -3.42
C PRO A 390 26.23 -16.35 -4.00
N GLY A 391 26.19 -16.78 -5.26
CA GLY A 391 24.97 -17.24 -5.91
C GLY A 391 24.15 -16.15 -6.59
N ILE A 392 24.56 -14.88 -6.52
CA ILE A 392 23.90 -13.77 -7.22
C ILE A 392 23.84 -14.03 -8.74
N THR A 393 22.70 -13.76 -9.35
CA THR A 393 22.52 -13.87 -10.80
C THR A 393 22.91 -12.60 -11.53
N GLY A 394 22.51 -11.44 -10.99
CA GLY A 394 22.75 -10.19 -11.67
C GLY A 394 22.54 -8.96 -10.79
N ILE A 395 22.72 -7.81 -11.39
CA ILE A 395 22.51 -6.50 -10.79
C ILE A 395 21.63 -5.67 -11.71
N GLU A 396 20.65 -5.02 -11.14
CA GLU A 396 19.83 -4.04 -11.82
C GLU A 396 20.28 -2.63 -11.42
N PHE A 397 20.23 -1.69 -12.36
CA PHE A 397 20.54 -0.28 -12.13
C PHE A 397 19.97 0.65 -13.21
N ASP A 398 19.94 1.93 -12.90
CA ASP A 398 19.25 2.99 -13.64
C ASP A 398 20.23 3.89 -14.40
N VAL A 399 19.96 4.17 -15.68
CA VAL A 399 20.82 5.02 -16.51
C VAL A 399 20.02 6.21 -17.07
N GLN A 400 20.63 7.42 -16.96
CA GLN A 400 20.10 8.66 -17.50
C GLN A 400 21.18 9.43 -18.29
N TYR A 401 20.75 10.48 -19.03
CA TYR A 401 21.64 11.44 -19.65
C TYR A 401 21.84 12.68 -18.81
N THR A 402 23.09 13.11 -18.74
CA THR A 402 23.49 14.44 -18.30
C THR A 402 23.24 15.50 -19.37
N LYS A 403 23.42 16.79 -19.02
CA LYS A 403 23.34 17.94 -19.94
C LYS A 403 24.31 17.83 -21.13
N ASP A 404 25.52 17.33 -20.89
CA ASP A 404 26.57 17.10 -21.88
C ASP A 404 26.48 15.70 -22.51
N LYS A 405 25.34 15.03 -22.36
CA LYS A 405 25.04 13.72 -22.95
C LYS A 405 26.00 12.60 -22.53
N GLN A 406 26.46 12.64 -21.31
CA GLN A 406 27.13 11.49 -20.72
C GLN A 406 26.12 10.57 -20.05
N LEU A 407 26.42 9.28 -19.98
CA LEU A 407 25.60 8.29 -19.27
C LEU A 407 25.97 8.26 -17.80
N VAL A 408 24.98 8.51 -16.93
CA VAL A 408 25.14 8.55 -15.47
C VAL A 408 24.20 7.54 -14.82
N VAL A 409 24.62 6.98 -13.68
CA VAL A 409 23.86 5.95 -12.96
C VAL A 409 23.13 6.60 -11.79
N ILE A 410 21.83 6.81 -11.97
CA ILE A 410 20.94 7.42 -10.97
C ILE A 410 19.47 7.11 -11.31
N HIS A 411 18.65 6.85 -10.29
CA HIS A 411 17.25 6.46 -10.48
C HIS A 411 16.33 7.64 -10.79
N ASP A 412 16.31 8.66 -9.92
CA ASP A 412 15.34 9.76 -10.02
C ASP A 412 15.75 10.76 -11.11
N GLU A 413 14.78 11.46 -11.68
CA GLU A 413 15.03 12.55 -12.63
C GLU A 413 15.72 13.75 -11.98
N THR A 414 15.71 13.83 -10.64
CA THR A 414 16.38 14.87 -9.85
C THR A 414 17.44 14.26 -8.93
N VAL A 415 18.40 15.07 -8.53
CA VAL A 415 19.48 14.66 -7.60
C VAL A 415 19.07 14.76 -6.12
N ASP A 416 17.90 15.33 -5.82
CA ASP A 416 17.48 15.81 -4.50
C ASP A 416 17.38 14.70 -3.44
N ARG A 417 16.95 13.48 -3.80
CA ARG A 417 16.71 12.39 -2.84
C ARG A 417 17.99 11.67 -2.42
N THR A 418 18.93 11.55 -3.34
CA THR A 418 20.12 10.69 -3.15
C THR A 418 21.42 11.45 -3.08
N THR A 419 21.40 12.78 -3.13
CA THR A 419 22.60 13.62 -3.00
C THR A 419 22.35 14.87 -2.16
N ASN A 420 23.42 15.58 -1.83
CA ASN A 420 23.38 16.90 -1.18
C ASN A 420 23.08 18.06 -2.16
N GLY A 421 22.77 17.75 -3.45
CA GLY A 421 22.41 18.74 -4.47
C GLY A 421 20.90 18.87 -4.65
N SER A 422 20.48 19.77 -5.56
CA SER A 422 19.07 19.95 -5.92
C SER A 422 18.95 20.33 -7.40
N GLY A 423 17.99 19.73 -8.11
CA GLY A 423 17.68 20.00 -9.51
C GLY A 423 17.65 18.75 -10.40
N TYR A 424 17.34 18.95 -11.68
CA TYR A 424 17.20 17.84 -12.63
C TYR A 424 18.57 17.34 -13.13
N VAL A 425 18.75 16.03 -13.16
CA VAL A 425 19.96 15.34 -13.66
C VAL A 425 20.39 15.88 -15.04
N ARG A 426 19.43 16.07 -15.94
CA ARG A 426 19.65 16.59 -17.32
C ARG A 426 20.16 18.02 -17.40
N ASP A 427 20.11 18.79 -16.32
CA ASP A 427 20.56 20.18 -16.27
C ASP A 427 21.99 20.32 -15.78
N PHE A 428 22.61 19.23 -15.30
CA PHE A 428 24.00 19.13 -14.87
C PHE A 428 24.87 18.43 -15.93
N THR A 429 26.11 18.86 -16.06
CA THR A 429 27.16 18.07 -16.72
C THR A 429 27.58 16.91 -15.82
N LEU A 430 28.26 15.91 -16.38
CA LEU A 430 28.81 14.81 -15.58
C LEU A 430 29.78 15.31 -14.49
N GLU A 431 30.63 16.27 -14.82
CA GLU A 431 31.58 16.87 -13.86
C GLU A 431 30.85 17.55 -12.69
N GLU A 432 29.73 18.26 -12.98
CA GLU A 432 28.91 18.90 -11.95
C GLU A 432 28.20 17.87 -11.07
N LEU A 433 27.72 16.73 -11.62
CA LEU A 433 27.12 15.66 -10.86
C LEU A 433 28.12 14.93 -9.96
N GLN A 434 29.32 14.70 -10.44
CA GLN A 434 30.36 13.97 -9.71
C GLN A 434 30.96 14.72 -8.50
N VAL A 435 30.70 16.02 -8.37
CA VAL A 435 31.06 16.76 -7.13
C VAL A 435 29.96 16.68 -6.07
N LEU A 436 28.76 16.20 -6.41
CA LEU A 436 27.71 15.98 -5.44
C LEU A 436 28.02 14.73 -4.60
N GLU A 437 27.75 14.84 -3.31
CA GLU A 437 28.00 13.79 -2.33
C GLU A 437 26.70 12.99 -2.12
N ILE A 438 26.80 11.66 -2.07
CA ILE A 438 25.66 10.78 -1.88
C ILE A 438 25.09 10.95 -0.48
N THR A 439 23.75 11.07 -0.39
CA THR A 439 22.98 10.98 0.86
C THR A 439 22.21 9.65 0.87
N PRO A 440 22.07 8.97 2.02
CA PRO A 440 21.21 7.81 2.12
C PRO A 440 19.75 8.19 1.83
N SER A 441 19.03 7.32 1.14
CA SER A 441 17.62 7.52 0.80
C SER A 441 16.80 7.92 2.04
N GLY A 442 16.18 9.11 2.00
CA GLY A 442 15.36 9.64 3.10
C GLY A 442 16.12 10.26 4.28
N ARG A 443 17.41 10.59 4.12
CA ARG A 443 18.21 11.30 5.13
C ARG A 443 18.83 12.56 4.55
N ASP A 444 18.98 13.59 5.38
CA ASP A 444 19.63 14.86 5.03
C ASP A 444 21.17 14.80 5.18
N GLU A 445 21.69 13.72 5.78
CA GLU A 445 23.12 13.58 6.05
C GLU A 445 23.84 12.86 4.91
N VAL A 446 24.99 13.40 4.50
CA VAL A 446 25.88 12.78 3.52
C VAL A 446 26.40 11.45 4.05
N PHE A 447 26.44 10.44 3.18
CA PHE A 447 27.05 9.16 3.53
C PHE A 447 28.58 9.33 3.67
N GLU A 448 29.05 9.00 4.84
CA GLU A 448 30.48 8.88 5.13
C GLU A 448 30.76 7.45 5.55
N VAL A 449 31.84 6.85 5.02
CA VAL A 449 32.22 5.47 5.35
C VAL A 449 32.36 5.33 6.87
N PRO A 450 31.49 4.53 7.53
CA PRO A 450 31.52 4.39 8.97
C PRO A 450 32.61 3.40 9.41
N GLU A 451 33.21 3.63 10.59
CA GLU A 451 34.27 2.79 11.14
C GLU A 451 33.85 1.32 11.26
N GLU A 452 32.62 1.08 11.68
CA GLU A 452 32.06 -0.26 11.89
C GLU A 452 31.82 -1.04 10.58
N GLN A 453 31.72 -0.38 9.42
CA GLN A 453 31.55 -1.01 8.12
C GLN A 453 32.83 -1.06 7.28
N LEU A 454 33.91 -0.43 7.68
CA LEU A 454 35.11 -0.26 6.88
C LEU A 454 35.71 -1.59 6.40
N GLU A 455 35.82 -2.58 7.27
CA GLU A 455 36.38 -3.90 6.94
C GLU A 455 35.46 -4.67 5.99
N ASP A 456 34.13 -4.56 6.18
CA ASP A 456 33.14 -5.17 5.31
C ASP A 456 33.19 -4.51 3.91
N ILE A 457 33.21 -3.19 3.83
CA ILE A 457 33.31 -2.45 2.58
C ILE A 457 34.56 -2.87 1.79
N ARG A 458 35.75 -2.93 2.43
CA ARG A 458 36.97 -3.36 1.77
C ARG A 458 36.97 -4.79 1.27
N ARG A 459 36.26 -5.67 1.97
CA ARG A 459 36.10 -7.06 1.60
C ARG A 459 35.10 -7.24 0.46
N GLU A 460 33.97 -6.55 0.52
CA GLU A 460 32.83 -6.69 -0.39
C GLU A 460 32.94 -5.82 -1.64
N ALA A 461 33.71 -4.74 -1.57
CA ALA A 461 34.00 -3.84 -2.69
C ALA A 461 35.52 -3.66 -2.86
N PRO A 462 36.25 -4.62 -3.46
CA PRO A 462 37.68 -4.57 -3.65
C PRO A 462 38.19 -3.35 -4.43
N SER A 463 37.40 -2.74 -5.31
CA SER A 463 37.73 -1.47 -5.98
C SER A 463 37.92 -0.32 -4.97
N LEU A 464 37.25 -0.43 -3.81
CA LEU A 464 37.32 0.51 -2.69
C LEU A 464 38.28 0.06 -1.56
N ALA A 465 39.22 -0.85 -1.83
CA ALA A 465 40.16 -1.38 -0.82
C ALA A 465 40.98 -0.31 -0.08
N ASN A 466 41.15 0.86 -0.66
CA ASN A 466 41.91 1.98 -0.07
C ASN A 466 41.01 3.01 0.65
N VAL A 467 39.69 2.79 0.69
CA VAL A 467 38.75 3.71 1.34
C VAL A 467 39.06 3.86 2.83
N GLN A 468 38.88 5.06 3.36
CA GLN A 468 39.10 5.40 4.77
C GLN A 468 37.77 5.76 5.46
N VAL A 469 37.76 5.72 6.80
CA VAL A 469 36.65 6.26 7.59
C VAL A 469 36.44 7.74 7.27
N GLY A 470 35.20 8.13 7.01
CA GLY A 470 34.83 9.49 6.63
C GLY A 470 34.93 9.79 5.13
N ASP A 471 35.42 8.85 4.30
CA ASP A 471 35.37 9.02 2.84
C ASP A 471 33.91 9.03 2.36
N LYS A 472 33.64 9.84 1.33
CA LYS A 472 32.32 10.07 0.77
C LYS A 472 32.15 9.36 -0.56
N LEU A 473 30.92 9.04 -0.91
CA LEU A 473 30.56 8.48 -2.20
C LEU A 473 29.99 9.57 -3.12
N HIS A 474 30.16 9.37 -4.43
CA HIS A 474 29.69 10.27 -5.48
C HIS A 474 28.92 9.51 -6.55
N ILE A 475 28.13 10.25 -7.35
CA ILE A 475 27.43 9.70 -8.52
C ILE A 475 28.45 9.16 -9.53
N SER A 476 28.22 7.94 -10.01
CA SER A 476 29.09 7.31 -11.02
C SER A 476 28.54 7.49 -12.43
N SER A 477 29.45 7.65 -13.40
CA SER A 477 29.08 7.43 -14.80
C SER A 477 28.87 5.94 -15.08
N LEU A 478 28.13 5.61 -16.15
CA LEU A 478 28.00 4.22 -16.61
C LEU A 478 29.37 3.62 -16.92
N LYS A 479 30.29 4.43 -17.48
CA LYS A 479 31.67 3.97 -17.77
C LYS A 479 32.39 3.52 -16.50
N GLU A 480 32.39 4.32 -15.44
CA GLU A 480 33.05 3.98 -14.16
C GLU A 480 32.43 2.72 -13.55
N MET A 481 31.11 2.58 -13.62
CA MET A 481 30.42 1.39 -13.16
C MET A 481 30.86 0.15 -13.96
N LEU A 482 30.92 0.23 -15.29
CA LEU A 482 31.35 -0.87 -16.13
C LEU A 482 32.83 -1.19 -15.98
N ASP A 483 33.70 -0.20 -15.73
CA ASP A 483 35.13 -0.44 -15.42
C ASP A 483 35.30 -1.37 -14.21
N VAL A 484 34.40 -1.29 -13.22
CA VAL A 484 34.43 -2.11 -12.01
C VAL A 484 33.69 -3.45 -12.23
N ILE A 485 32.52 -3.45 -12.87
CA ILE A 485 31.60 -4.59 -12.88
C ILE A 485 31.78 -5.52 -14.09
N ALA A 486 32.20 -5.02 -15.26
CA ALA A 486 32.41 -5.88 -16.43
C ALA A 486 33.37 -7.06 -16.21
N PRO A 487 34.44 -6.96 -15.38
CA PRO A 487 35.24 -8.13 -15.01
C PRO A 487 34.43 -9.25 -14.34
N TYR A 488 33.42 -8.93 -13.53
CA TYR A 488 32.54 -9.91 -12.88
C TYR A 488 31.61 -10.59 -13.91
N CYS A 489 31.11 -9.84 -14.89
CA CYS A 489 30.33 -10.38 -16.00
C CYS A 489 31.15 -11.46 -16.73
N LYS A 490 32.39 -11.16 -17.12
CA LYS A 490 33.27 -12.06 -17.85
C LYS A 490 33.74 -13.27 -17.03
N LYS A 491 33.99 -13.08 -15.75
CA LYS A 491 34.57 -14.12 -14.89
C LYS A 491 33.51 -15.02 -14.26
N ASN A 492 32.40 -14.42 -13.80
CA ASN A 492 31.39 -15.09 -12.98
C ASN A 492 30.06 -15.27 -13.72
N ASN A 493 29.98 -14.85 -14.99
CA ASN A 493 28.75 -14.79 -15.77
C ASN A 493 27.66 -13.94 -15.09
N LEU A 494 28.06 -12.87 -14.37
CA LEU A 494 27.14 -11.91 -13.75
C LEU A 494 26.32 -11.22 -14.84
N LEU A 495 25.03 -11.14 -14.66
CA LEU A 495 24.13 -10.41 -15.57
C LEU A 495 23.89 -8.99 -15.10
N LEU A 496 23.60 -8.09 -16.04
CA LEU A 496 23.25 -6.70 -15.77
C LEU A 496 21.86 -6.41 -16.34
N ASN A 497 20.96 -5.85 -15.55
CA ASN A 497 19.72 -5.29 -16.06
C ASN A 497 19.85 -3.77 -16.07
N ILE A 498 19.94 -3.18 -17.25
CA ILE A 498 20.07 -1.74 -17.44
C ILE A 498 18.69 -1.13 -17.68
N GLU A 499 18.15 -0.42 -16.69
CA GLU A 499 16.95 0.36 -16.86
C GLU A 499 17.28 1.69 -17.59
N LEU A 500 16.67 1.87 -18.76
CA LEU A 500 16.76 3.11 -19.52
C LEU A 500 15.71 4.10 -19.01
N LYS A 501 16.13 5.09 -18.20
CA LYS A 501 15.26 6.10 -17.55
C LYS A 501 14.86 7.21 -18.52
N ASN A 502 14.00 6.89 -19.49
CA ASN A 502 13.52 7.82 -20.53
C ASN A 502 12.00 7.84 -20.68
N SER A 503 11.28 7.45 -19.61
CA SER A 503 9.82 7.47 -19.54
C SER A 503 9.26 8.85 -19.22
N VAL A 504 9.91 9.63 -18.36
CA VAL A 504 9.53 11.01 -18.01
C VAL A 504 10.10 11.99 -19.01
N TYR A 505 11.39 11.88 -19.33
CA TYR A 505 12.07 12.67 -20.35
C TYR A 505 12.62 11.77 -21.44
N ARG A 506 12.31 12.11 -22.71
CA ARG A 506 12.86 11.38 -23.84
C ARG A 506 14.32 11.81 -24.10
N TYR A 507 15.24 10.92 -23.90
CA TYR A 507 16.66 11.09 -24.21
C TYR A 507 16.97 10.48 -25.59
N GLU A 508 16.96 11.29 -26.63
CA GLU A 508 17.21 10.81 -28.00
C GLU A 508 18.64 10.24 -28.16
N GLY A 509 18.73 9.01 -28.70
CA GLY A 509 19.98 8.30 -28.95
C GLY A 509 20.59 7.60 -27.73
N MET A 510 19.89 7.58 -26.60
CA MET A 510 20.34 6.92 -25.39
C MET A 510 20.51 5.41 -25.60
N GLU A 511 19.55 4.77 -26.24
CA GLU A 511 19.56 3.35 -26.52
C GLU A 511 20.81 2.94 -27.31
N GLN A 512 21.12 3.69 -28.37
CA GLN A 512 22.32 3.44 -29.19
C GLN A 512 23.60 3.58 -28.39
N MET A 513 23.73 4.66 -27.58
CA MET A 513 24.93 4.94 -26.81
C MET A 513 25.17 3.89 -25.72
N VAL A 514 24.11 3.43 -25.05
CA VAL A 514 24.25 2.38 -24.03
C VAL A 514 24.68 1.06 -24.67
N ILE A 515 24.07 0.66 -25.80
CA ILE A 515 24.44 -0.56 -26.54
C ILE A 515 25.88 -0.49 -27.03
N GLU A 516 26.33 0.65 -27.59
CA GLU A 516 27.70 0.84 -28.04
C GLU A 516 28.69 0.70 -26.89
N MET A 517 28.41 1.33 -25.74
CA MET A 517 29.26 1.22 -24.55
C MET A 517 29.34 -0.23 -24.05
N VAL A 518 28.23 -0.94 -23.96
CA VAL A 518 28.20 -2.36 -23.57
C VAL A 518 29.07 -3.21 -24.50
N ARG A 519 29.02 -2.98 -25.81
CA ARG A 519 29.84 -3.66 -26.82
C ARG A 519 31.32 -3.33 -26.69
N GLU A 520 31.68 -2.11 -26.34
CA GLU A 520 33.07 -1.74 -26.08
C GLU A 520 33.69 -2.56 -24.93
N TYR A 521 32.86 -2.90 -23.92
CA TYR A 521 33.26 -3.78 -22.82
C TYR A 521 33.20 -5.27 -23.19
N GLY A 522 32.56 -5.68 -24.30
CA GLY A 522 32.41 -7.07 -24.74
C GLY A 522 31.65 -7.91 -23.71
N ILE A 523 30.50 -7.41 -23.27
CA ILE A 523 29.59 -8.03 -22.29
C ILE A 523 28.13 -8.01 -22.76
N GLU A 524 27.90 -7.90 -24.07
CA GLU A 524 26.56 -7.85 -24.67
C GLU A 524 25.70 -9.06 -24.31
N ASP A 525 26.30 -10.23 -24.19
CA ASP A 525 25.61 -11.47 -23.77
C ASP A 525 25.26 -11.49 -22.26
N ASN A 526 25.75 -10.52 -21.50
CA ASN A 526 25.48 -10.40 -20.07
C ASN A 526 24.46 -9.31 -19.74
N VAL A 527 23.87 -8.63 -20.75
CA VAL A 527 23.03 -7.45 -20.50
C VAL A 527 21.60 -7.67 -20.92
N VAL A 528 20.69 -7.30 -20.03
CA VAL A 528 19.25 -7.17 -20.27
C VAL A 528 18.90 -5.68 -20.24
N TYR A 529 18.19 -5.19 -21.24
CA TYR A 529 17.72 -3.80 -21.28
C TYR A 529 16.26 -3.72 -20.90
N SER A 530 15.92 -2.84 -19.97
CA SER A 530 14.54 -2.62 -19.55
C SER A 530 14.16 -1.14 -19.53
N SER A 531 12.88 -0.84 -19.60
CA SER A 531 12.36 0.52 -19.48
C SER A 531 10.85 0.53 -19.25
N PHE A 532 10.37 1.50 -18.45
CA PHE A 532 8.95 1.90 -18.40
C PHE A 532 8.49 2.57 -19.71
N ASN A 533 9.43 3.09 -20.51
CA ASN A 533 9.13 3.51 -21.86
C ASN A 533 9.22 2.32 -22.83
N HIS A 534 8.13 1.60 -23.00
CA HIS A 534 8.09 0.39 -23.82
C HIS A 534 8.57 0.61 -25.27
N LYS A 535 8.45 1.86 -25.83
CA LYS A 535 9.01 2.20 -27.14
C LYS A 535 10.54 2.16 -27.15
N SER A 536 11.17 2.50 -26.03
CA SER A 536 12.63 2.43 -25.87
C SER A 536 13.11 0.99 -25.98
N VAL A 537 12.36 0.05 -25.38
CA VAL A 537 12.64 -1.38 -25.49
C VAL A 537 12.54 -1.84 -26.96
N GLY A 538 11.53 -1.38 -27.68
CA GLY A 538 11.40 -1.63 -29.14
C GLY A 538 12.57 -1.08 -29.94
N LEU A 539 13.07 0.12 -29.61
CA LEU A 539 14.24 0.71 -30.27
C LEU A 539 15.53 -0.08 -29.99
N VAL A 540 15.72 -0.60 -28.77
CA VAL A 540 16.83 -1.51 -28.48
C VAL A 540 16.79 -2.72 -29.41
N ARG A 541 15.60 -3.34 -29.60
CA ARG A 541 15.41 -4.49 -30.51
C ARG A 541 15.62 -4.12 -32.00
N ASP A 542 15.31 -2.89 -32.39
CA ASP A 542 15.58 -2.40 -33.75
C ASP A 542 17.08 -2.20 -34.00
N ILE A 543 17.84 -1.74 -32.99
CA ILE A 543 19.28 -1.50 -33.06
C ILE A 543 20.07 -2.84 -32.95
N ASP A 544 19.62 -3.69 -32.04
CA ASP A 544 20.23 -5.00 -31.76
C ASP A 544 19.14 -6.08 -31.63
N PRO A 545 18.82 -6.79 -32.72
CA PRO A 545 17.80 -7.83 -32.71
C PRO A 545 18.09 -9.00 -31.77
N ASP A 546 19.34 -9.21 -31.36
CA ASP A 546 19.76 -10.28 -30.46
C ASP A 546 19.77 -9.84 -28.98
N ALA A 547 19.61 -8.53 -28.71
CA ALA A 547 19.62 -8.00 -27.34
C ALA A 547 18.52 -8.63 -26.48
N GLU A 548 18.86 -9.03 -25.27
CA GLU A 548 17.85 -9.44 -24.28
C GLU A 548 17.16 -8.19 -23.70
N THR A 549 15.83 -8.23 -23.70
CA THR A 549 15.02 -7.07 -23.32
C THR A 549 13.85 -7.46 -22.45
N GLY A 550 13.47 -6.56 -21.53
CA GLY A 550 12.30 -6.73 -20.66
C GLY A 550 11.41 -5.50 -20.65
N ILE A 551 10.10 -5.70 -20.71
CA ILE A 551 9.10 -4.65 -20.50
C ILE A 551 8.94 -4.42 -19.01
N LEU A 552 9.23 -3.21 -18.57
CA LEU A 552 9.10 -2.77 -17.18
C LEU A 552 7.76 -2.05 -16.99
N ASP A 553 6.92 -2.53 -16.10
CA ASP A 553 5.64 -1.91 -15.72
C ASP A 553 5.26 -2.34 -14.29
N VAL A 554 4.33 -1.63 -13.70
CA VAL A 554 3.75 -2.03 -12.41
C VAL A 554 2.84 -3.24 -12.58
N ASP A 555 2.13 -3.34 -13.71
CA ASP A 555 1.13 -4.37 -14.00
C ASP A 555 1.67 -5.39 -15.01
N GLU A 556 1.61 -6.69 -14.67
CA GLU A 556 2.10 -7.78 -15.53
C GLU A 556 1.35 -7.88 -16.86
N LEU A 557 0.04 -7.57 -16.89
CA LEU A 557 -0.73 -7.58 -18.14
C LEU A 557 -0.25 -6.49 -19.10
N ASN A 558 0.11 -5.31 -18.58
CA ASN A 558 0.74 -4.27 -19.37
C ASN A 558 2.10 -4.71 -19.91
N CYS A 559 2.89 -5.43 -19.08
CA CYS A 559 4.15 -6.02 -19.55
C CYS A 559 3.91 -6.98 -20.72
N ILE A 560 2.90 -7.85 -20.64
CA ILE A 560 2.55 -8.80 -21.71
C ILE A 560 2.12 -8.08 -23.01
N GLU A 561 1.30 -7.04 -22.90
CA GLU A 561 0.90 -6.22 -24.06
C GLU A 561 2.10 -5.52 -24.69
N GLY A 562 2.96 -4.92 -23.88
CA GLY A 562 4.20 -4.28 -24.30
C GLY A 562 5.15 -5.26 -24.99
N MET A 563 5.36 -6.45 -24.40
CA MET A 563 6.20 -7.50 -24.96
C MET A 563 5.74 -7.90 -26.36
N LYS A 564 4.46 -8.17 -26.53
CA LYS A 564 3.89 -8.54 -27.84
C LYS A 564 4.01 -7.40 -28.87
N LYS A 565 3.84 -6.16 -28.44
CA LYS A 565 3.85 -4.98 -29.32
C LYS A 565 5.25 -4.58 -29.77
N TYR A 566 6.24 -4.71 -28.90
CA TYR A 566 7.61 -4.22 -29.11
C TYR A 566 8.64 -5.36 -29.26
N SER A 567 8.17 -6.60 -29.36
CA SER A 567 9.01 -7.80 -29.57
C SER A 567 10.08 -7.97 -28.46
N ALA A 568 9.74 -7.58 -27.24
CA ALA A 568 10.61 -7.82 -26.09
C ALA A 568 10.65 -9.32 -25.73
N VAL A 569 11.70 -9.73 -25.02
CA VAL A 569 11.94 -11.14 -24.68
C VAL A 569 11.32 -11.51 -23.36
N GLY A 570 11.30 -10.62 -22.37
CA GLY A 570 10.85 -10.89 -21.02
C GLY A 570 9.91 -9.82 -20.43
N LEU A 571 9.39 -10.14 -19.25
CA LEU A 571 8.48 -9.31 -18.46
C LEU A 571 9.19 -8.88 -17.17
N HIS A 572 9.10 -7.59 -16.82
CA HIS A 572 9.63 -7.05 -15.57
C HIS A 572 8.51 -6.36 -14.75
N PRO A 573 7.53 -7.13 -14.24
CA PRO A 573 6.43 -6.59 -13.45
C PRO A 573 6.86 -6.25 -12.03
N CYS A 574 6.11 -5.32 -11.39
CA CYS A 574 6.17 -5.17 -9.95
C CYS A 574 5.55 -6.40 -9.26
N CYS A 575 6.12 -6.81 -8.14
CA CYS A 575 5.54 -7.85 -7.29
C CYS A 575 4.06 -7.58 -6.95
N ALA A 576 3.69 -6.30 -6.79
CA ALA A 576 2.33 -5.86 -6.50
C ALA A 576 1.36 -5.96 -7.70
N GLY A 577 1.88 -6.05 -8.93
CA GLY A 577 1.10 -6.12 -10.16
C GLY A 577 1.06 -7.50 -10.83
N MET A 578 1.56 -8.55 -10.15
CA MET A 578 1.55 -9.91 -10.67
C MET A 578 0.13 -10.42 -10.91
N ALA A 579 -0.09 -10.98 -12.10
CA ALA A 579 -1.36 -11.61 -12.44
C ALA A 579 -1.49 -12.98 -11.75
N ILE A 580 -2.55 -13.14 -10.97
CA ILE A 580 -2.84 -14.38 -10.25
C ILE A 580 -3.79 -15.33 -10.99
N ASN A 581 -4.19 -14.98 -12.22
CA ASN A 581 -5.07 -15.86 -12.98
C ASN A 581 -4.29 -17.03 -13.62
N SER A 582 -4.86 -18.20 -13.50
CA SER A 582 -4.22 -19.46 -13.94
C SER A 582 -3.94 -19.52 -15.45
N GLU A 583 -4.67 -18.80 -16.27
CA GLU A 583 -4.47 -18.80 -17.74
C GLU A 583 -3.22 -18.01 -18.13
N THR A 584 -3.00 -16.84 -17.51
CA THR A 584 -1.80 -16.03 -17.71
C THR A 584 -0.55 -16.77 -17.24
N VAL A 585 -0.58 -17.30 -16.02
CA VAL A 585 0.53 -18.08 -15.46
C VAL A 585 0.88 -19.28 -16.35
N LYS A 586 -0.14 -20.02 -16.77
CA LYS A 586 0.05 -21.17 -17.66
C LYS A 586 0.67 -20.74 -19.00
N TRP A 587 0.19 -19.65 -19.60
CA TRP A 587 0.73 -19.12 -20.85
C TRP A 587 2.20 -18.71 -20.72
N ILE A 588 2.58 -18.02 -19.62
CA ILE A 588 3.96 -17.64 -19.33
C ILE A 588 4.85 -18.88 -19.26
N MET A 589 4.45 -19.90 -18.49
CA MET A 589 5.23 -21.12 -18.29
C MET A 589 5.32 -21.98 -19.55
N GLU A 590 4.24 -22.10 -20.34
CA GLU A 590 4.23 -22.88 -21.60
C GLU A 590 5.08 -22.25 -22.71
N ASN A 591 5.36 -20.95 -22.63
CA ASN A 591 6.17 -20.22 -23.61
C ASN A 591 7.58 -19.88 -23.10
N ASP A 592 7.98 -20.40 -21.93
CA ASP A 592 9.29 -20.18 -21.30
C ASP A 592 9.68 -18.69 -21.23
N ILE A 593 8.70 -17.81 -20.89
CA ILE A 593 8.92 -16.36 -20.86
C ILE A 593 9.67 -15.99 -19.58
N PRO A 594 10.83 -15.32 -19.65
CA PRO A 594 11.52 -14.81 -18.47
C PRO A 594 10.69 -13.76 -17.75
N VAL A 595 10.39 -13.98 -16.47
CA VAL A 595 9.69 -13.02 -15.62
C VAL A 595 10.63 -12.56 -14.51
N ARG A 596 11.16 -11.34 -14.63
CA ARG A 596 12.05 -10.69 -13.67
C ARG A 596 11.25 -9.71 -12.82
N MET A 597 10.67 -10.24 -11.75
CA MET A 597 9.83 -9.48 -10.85
C MET A 597 10.69 -8.58 -9.94
N TRP A 598 10.37 -7.28 -9.89
CA TRP A 598 11.02 -6.38 -8.94
C TRP A 598 10.17 -6.14 -7.69
N THR A 599 10.85 -6.05 -6.53
CA THR A 599 10.21 -5.81 -5.24
C THR A 599 10.15 -4.30 -4.98
N GLY A 600 8.94 -3.75 -4.87
CA GLY A 600 8.73 -2.34 -4.50
C GLY A 600 8.45 -2.13 -3.01
N ILE A 601 8.65 -3.16 -2.19
CA ILE A 601 8.19 -3.21 -0.78
C ILE A 601 9.33 -3.21 0.23
N GLU A 602 10.56 -3.46 -0.22
CA GLU A 602 11.73 -3.53 0.65
C GLU A 602 12.34 -2.15 0.87
N PRO A 603 12.83 -1.85 2.10
CA PRO A 603 13.49 -0.58 2.37
C PRO A 603 14.83 -0.45 1.67
N LEU A 604 15.20 0.80 1.38
CA LEU A 604 16.53 1.19 0.94
C LEU A 604 17.43 1.53 2.15
N TYR A 605 18.74 1.61 1.92
CA TYR A 605 19.70 2.02 2.94
C TYR A 605 19.29 3.36 3.59
N GLY A 606 19.33 3.39 4.89
CA GLY A 606 18.97 4.59 5.65
C GLY A 606 17.46 4.76 5.93
N GLN A 607 16.58 4.01 5.31
CA GLN A 607 15.16 4.02 5.65
C GLN A 607 14.89 3.26 6.95
N SER A 608 14.00 3.80 7.80
CA SER A 608 13.71 3.25 9.13
C SER A 608 12.60 2.19 9.14
N CYS A 609 12.15 1.72 7.98
CA CYS A 609 11.13 0.69 7.90
C CYS A 609 11.72 -0.72 8.07
N ARG A 610 10.91 -1.61 8.66
CA ARG A 610 11.29 -3.02 8.82
C ARG A 610 11.24 -3.73 7.47
N MET A 611 12.21 -4.61 7.21
CA MET A 611 12.16 -5.52 6.07
C MET A 611 10.90 -6.41 6.18
N PRO A 612 10.08 -6.50 5.13
CA PRO A 612 8.89 -7.34 5.16
C PRO A 612 9.27 -8.83 5.30
N ASP A 613 8.50 -9.57 6.08
CA ASP A 613 8.65 -11.02 6.25
C ASP A 613 7.80 -11.75 5.21
N VAL A 614 8.29 -11.71 3.95
CA VAL A 614 7.63 -12.35 2.80
C VAL A 614 8.55 -13.37 2.18
N ASP A 615 8.08 -14.60 2.03
CA ASP A 615 8.80 -15.62 1.27
C ASP A 615 8.66 -15.38 -0.25
N LEU A 616 9.63 -14.69 -0.82
CA LEU A 616 9.65 -14.32 -2.23
C LEU A 616 9.70 -15.55 -3.18
N ARG A 617 10.14 -16.73 -2.71
CA ARG A 617 10.18 -17.96 -3.53
C ARG A 617 8.79 -18.36 -4.03
N ARG A 618 7.74 -17.98 -3.29
CA ARG A 618 6.34 -18.28 -3.66
C ARG A 618 5.93 -17.70 -5.01
N TYR A 619 6.61 -16.66 -5.49
CA TYR A 619 6.32 -16.09 -6.80
C TYR A 619 6.68 -17.02 -7.97
N ALA A 620 7.52 -18.03 -7.76
CA ALA A 620 7.75 -19.08 -8.77
C ALA A 620 6.45 -19.81 -9.15
N LEU A 621 5.46 -19.90 -8.24
CA LEU A 621 4.11 -20.42 -8.55
C LEU A 621 3.34 -19.55 -9.57
N LEU A 622 3.76 -18.32 -9.78
CA LEU A 622 3.21 -17.39 -10.78
C LEU A 622 4.08 -17.30 -12.05
N GLY A 623 5.07 -18.19 -12.19
CA GLY A 623 5.97 -18.20 -13.34
C GLY A 623 7.16 -17.24 -13.22
N VAL A 624 7.40 -16.64 -12.04
CA VAL A 624 8.57 -15.78 -11.81
C VAL A 624 9.85 -16.63 -11.89
N THR A 625 10.75 -16.22 -12.76
CA THR A 625 12.05 -16.84 -12.96
C THR A 625 13.17 -16.14 -12.19
N ASP A 626 12.99 -14.86 -11.94
CA ASP A 626 14.00 -13.98 -11.32
C ASP A 626 13.34 -12.97 -10.38
N ILE A 627 14.02 -12.66 -9.29
CA ILE A 627 13.57 -11.68 -8.28
C ILE A 627 14.63 -10.60 -8.13
N ILE A 628 14.23 -9.36 -8.41
CA ILE A 628 15.06 -8.16 -8.25
C ILE A 628 14.72 -7.54 -6.89
N THR A 629 15.68 -7.59 -5.94
CA THR A 629 15.49 -7.26 -4.51
C THR A 629 16.55 -6.29 -4.00
N ASN A 630 16.19 -5.43 -3.04
CA ASN A 630 17.14 -4.52 -2.37
C ASN A 630 18.15 -5.26 -1.47
N ALA A 631 17.82 -6.49 -1.04
CA ALA A 631 18.62 -7.28 -0.10
C ALA A 631 18.89 -8.72 -0.62
N PRO A 632 19.58 -8.89 -1.75
CA PRO A 632 19.82 -10.22 -2.33
C PRO A 632 20.58 -11.15 -1.38
N GLU A 633 21.41 -10.62 -0.50
CA GLU A 633 22.19 -11.36 0.50
C GLU A 633 21.35 -12.08 1.56
N ARG A 634 20.04 -11.75 1.66
CA ARG A 634 19.10 -12.43 2.59
C ARG A 634 18.54 -13.72 2.03
N TYR A 635 18.56 -13.89 0.73
CA TYR A 635 17.89 -14.98 0.02
C TYR A 635 18.89 -15.98 -0.58
N LEU A 636 20.18 -15.66 -0.56
CA LEU A 636 21.30 -16.44 -1.04
C LEU A 636 22.25 -16.83 0.09
#